data_8cc6e2a2a93f9097ebdb93ab7f1fe537
#
_entry.id   8cc6e2a2a93f9097ebdb93ab7f1fe537
#
_cell.length_a   1.000
_cell.length_b   1.000
_cell.length_c   1.000
_cell.angle_alpha   90.00
_cell.angle_beta   90.00
_cell.angle_gamma   90.00
#
_symmetry.space_group_name_H-M   'P 1'
#
loop_
_entity.id
_entity.type
_entity.pdbx_description
1 polymer ?
#
loop_
_entity_poly.entity_id
_entity_poly.type
_entity_poly.pdbx_seq_one_letter_code
_entity_poly.pdbx_strand_id
1 'polypeptide(L)'
;MRYLHNIILMVLAAVALVSCVKEQEPDYREQTYGYVQFKLYKEASYEATKAENQLEYLKDVAKIQVVLTFEGNQISQTLVAGAANDDAAEFGLRSDKLKLLAGSYKVLTFSLYNKMDEVVYSGTPGTGFTDFEVIAGGLTSHDLLANVVERGKVRFTLVKDMSDFQSNPATKAPVRAYTFDEIKKISVSVRSADGVKTVFEELPAKFSIHFDETDDVEDGYQVSTMLCDTLLSLKAGNYTIEEYQVYDDGGSLIEVNSRVKAEFQVADNRTTEANIPVKLYESDEYIKDYYALYEIWKALHGEEWYYIGEDYPVGSNWDFNKDPDLWGDQPGVSLHSNGRVAMINFSGYGFYGHMPAAIGQLTELVELYLGSHNDSNLSQYDPTVAPGQGTKNRLERHKNYMSSLHPATPVAEPIARALAENDKFVPGMEYYNTMKESELIEVGTGRSLIQPKDMSAGKVTNGLLSLPAEFGKLEKLEQLFIANSKITTLPMEFANLKSLTDLEVYNCPDMVEFPMALAKLPELVSANLACNPQWSAEEALKGLKALATGPSKEKIQILYYLGNKLEIIPKEIKNMKKIGLLDFTSNRIHTIEEAWGTEIKPVQLYLDNNQLTEFPVDENGIFCFMEDAETFSARNNKLTEFPDIFSAKSIYTIVTVDFSYNQITSVQNGENFKGINVETLNLANNSTLTKYPVEFAKSNSIVMFMNLRGCNLVEVPGEAFVYENSIYLTSLDLSYNDLSDLPWEMHAGNLPYLYGVELSFNKFKEFPWEPLDSQYLTVFALRAQRDDEGARCLSDWPEGIYQHRGLRGLYLGSNNFGKIEDTISTICYYLDISDNPNIVFDASDICYAIQQGAYILIYDKTQNILNCDILLN
;
A
#
# COMPACT_ATOMS: atom_id res chain seq x y z
N MET A 1 -6.68 4.74 -13.87
CA MET A 1 -6.53 6.18 -14.18
C MET A 1 -5.59 6.94 -13.24
N ARG A 2 -5.57 6.74 -11.92
CA ARG A 2 -4.59 7.43 -11.04
C ARG A 2 -3.13 7.00 -11.31
N TYR A 3 -2.87 5.72 -11.56
CA TYR A 3 -1.52 5.21 -11.83
C TYR A 3 -1.03 5.56 -13.24
N LEU A 4 -1.89 5.45 -14.25
CA LEU A 4 -1.54 5.86 -15.61
C LEU A 4 -1.29 7.37 -15.69
N HIS A 5 -2.03 8.16 -14.91
CA HIS A 5 -1.82 9.61 -14.80
C HIS A 5 -0.48 9.95 -14.14
N ASN A 6 -0.09 9.19 -13.12
CA ASN A 6 1.20 9.37 -12.44
C ASN A 6 2.39 8.87 -13.27
N ILE A 7 2.22 7.81 -14.07
CA ILE A 7 3.28 7.30 -14.97
C ILE A 7 3.45 8.23 -16.17
N ILE A 8 2.37 8.71 -16.76
CA ILE A 8 2.42 9.74 -17.82
C ILE A 8 3.02 11.03 -17.27
N LEU A 9 2.75 11.41 -16.02
CA LEU A 9 3.37 12.55 -15.35
C LEU A 9 4.86 12.31 -15.03
N MET A 10 5.27 11.09 -14.65
CA MET A 10 6.69 10.76 -14.46
C MET A 10 7.47 10.73 -15.78
N VAL A 11 6.87 10.21 -16.84
CA VAL A 11 7.50 10.23 -18.17
C VAL A 11 7.55 11.64 -18.74
N LEU A 12 6.50 12.45 -18.55
CA LEU A 12 6.51 13.87 -18.92
C LEU A 12 7.46 14.71 -18.03
N ALA A 13 7.62 14.37 -16.75
CA ALA A 13 8.60 15.00 -15.86
C ALA A 13 10.03 14.59 -16.21
N ALA A 14 10.27 13.33 -16.61
CA ALA A 14 11.57 12.88 -17.08
C ALA A 14 11.95 13.52 -18.42
N VAL A 15 11.00 13.75 -19.32
CA VAL A 15 11.22 14.50 -20.57
C VAL A 15 11.47 15.97 -20.28
N ALA A 16 10.85 16.55 -19.24
CA ALA A 16 11.11 17.95 -18.86
C ALA A 16 12.49 18.15 -18.21
N LEU A 17 13.08 17.11 -17.59
CA LEU A 17 14.43 17.17 -16.99
C LEU A 17 15.56 16.99 -18.02
N VAL A 18 15.27 16.47 -19.22
CA VAL A 18 16.27 16.28 -20.29
C VAL A 18 16.34 17.48 -21.26
N SER A 19 15.44 18.47 -21.17
CA SER A 19 15.41 19.61 -22.10
C SER A 19 16.27 20.82 -21.67
N CYS A 20 17.35 20.62 -20.93
CA CYS A 20 18.40 21.63 -20.79
C CYS A 20 19.54 21.39 -21.79
N VAL A 21 19.26 21.42 -23.10
CA VAL A 21 20.28 21.57 -24.15
C VAL A 21 19.75 22.49 -25.22
N LYS A 22 20.38 23.66 -25.30
CA LYS A 22 20.48 24.63 -26.40
C LYS A 22 19.28 24.84 -27.35
N GLU A 23 18.82 26.08 -27.31
CA GLU A 23 17.93 26.69 -28.30
C GLU A 23 18.28 26.30 -29.74
N GLN A 24 17.36 25.63 -30.42
CA GLN A 24 17.12 25.72 -31.82
C GLN A 24 15.74 26.35 -32.02
N GLU A 25 15.65 27.35 -32.87
CA GLU A 25 14.42 28.09 -33.19
C GLU A 25 13.32 27.12 -33.61
N PRO A 26 12.12 27.21 -33.03
CA PRO A 26 11.01 26.35 -33.45
C PRO A 26 10.35 26.85 -34.73
N ASP A 27 10.05 25.88 -35.57
CA ASP A 27 9.26 26.01 -36.80
C ASP A 27 7.86 26.54 -36.48
N TYR A 28 7.46 27.58 -37.21
CA TYR A 28 6.24 28.41 -37.04
C TYR A 28 4.94 27.72 -37.49
N ARG A 29 4.65 26.49 -36.98
CA ARG A 29 3.33 25.90 -37.20
C ARG A 29 2.68 25.54 -35.87
N GLU A 30 1.58 26.31 -35.61
CA GLU A 30 0.63 26.10 -34.51
C GLU A 30 1.12 26.47 -33.09
N GLN A 31 1.22 27.77 -32.85
CA GLN A 31 1.29 28.27 -31.47
C GLN A 31 -0.11 28.33 -30.85
N THR A 32 -0.69 27.17 -30.60
CA THR A 32 -1.96 27.04 -29.83
C THR A 32 -1.74 27.05 -28.33
N TYR A 33 -0.48 27.05 -27.87
CA TYR A 33 -0.12 27.00 -26.47
C TYR A 33 0.64 28.24 -26.02
N GLY A 34 0.38 28.64 -24.78
CA GLY A 34 1.16 29.65 -24.06
C GLY A 34 1.56 29.09 -22.67
N TYR A 35 2.17 29.94 -21.89
CA TYR A 35 2.57 29.63 -20.54
C TYR A 35 1.89 30.55 -19.54
N VAL A 36 1.53 30.02 -18.37
CA VAL A 36 1.13 30.83 -17.21
C VAL A 36 2.09 30.53 -16.06
N GLN A 37 2.40 31.56 -15.31
CA GLN A 37 3.14 31.45 -14.05
C GLN A 37 2.32 32.14 -12.96
N PHE A 38 2.02 31.39 -11.89
CA PHE A 38 1.28 31.94 -10.77
C PHE A 38 2.23 32.62 -9.81
N LYS A 39 1.85 33.80 -9.37
CA LYS A 39 2.53 34.55 -8.31
C LYS A 39 1.66 34.56 -7.07
N LEU A 40 2.24 34.22 -5.94
CA LEU A 40 1.56 34.16 -4.65
C LEU A 40 1.88 35.38 -3.80
N TYR A 41 0.83 36.00 -3.29
CA TYR A 41 0.92 37.11 -2.36
C TYR A 41 0.03 36.87 -1.14
N LYS A 42 0.42 37.44 -0.02
CA LYS A 42 -0.46 37.56 1.13
C LYS A 42 -1.49 38.66 0.89
N GLU A 43 -2.78 38.40 1.00
CA GLU A 43 -3.86 39.35 0.68
C GLU A 43 -3.72 40.67 1.42
N ALA A 44 -3.41 40.66 2.72
CA ALA A 44 -3.27 41.86 3.54
C ALA A 44 -2.10 42.78 3.15
N SER A 45 -1.12 42.29 2.43
CA SER A 45 0.08 42.99 2.02
C SER A 45 0.10 43.32 0.53
N TYR A 46 -0.90 42.92 -0.24
CA TYR A 46 -0.99 43.23 -1.68
C TYR A 46 -1.18 44.74 -1.96
N GLU A 47 -1.97 45.42 -1.11
CA GLU A 47 -2.21 46.87 -1.24
C GLU A 47 -1.22 47.73 -0.45
N ALA A 48 -0.56 47.18 0.55
CA ALA A 48 0.43 47.85 1.39
C ALA A 48 1.85 47.56 0.92
N THR A 49 2.31 48.30 -0.07
CA THR A 49 3.73 48.40 -0.49
C THR A 49 4.62 47.19 -0.17
N LYS A 50 5.09 46.51 -1.22
CA LYS A 50 6.32 45.74 -1.37
C LYS A 50 7.19 45.62 -0.08
N ALA A 51 6.70 44.99 0.98
CA ALA A 51 7.41 44.96 2.25
C ALA A 51 7.98 43.58 2.58
N GLU A 52 9.07 43.53 3.28
CA GLU A 52 9.99 42.47 3.62
C GLU A 52 9.39 41.19 4.24
N ASN A 53 8.14 41.22 4.69
CA ASN A 53 7.54 40.11 5.46
C ASN A 53 6.78 39.05 4.64
N GLN A 54 6.59 39.20 3.33
CA GLN A 54 5.82 38.21 2.54
C GLN A 54 6.53 36.86 2.41
N LEU A 55 7.83 36.85 2.25
CA LEU A 55 8.64 35.63 2.17
C LEU A 55 8.60 34.81 3.46
N GLU A 56 8.46 35.45 4.61
CA GLU A 56 8.41 34.74 5.89
C GLU A 56 7.11 33.97 6.09
N TYR A 57 5.99 34.50 5.60
CA TYR A 57 4.69 33.82 5.65
C TYR A 57 4.55 32.65 4.65
N LEU A 58 5.22 32.76 3.53
CA LEU A 58 5.18 31.75 2.47
C LEU A 58 6.42 30.82 2.48
N LYS A 59 7.29 30.95 3.49
CA LYS A 59 8.57 30.23 3.56
C LYS A 59 8.44 28.71 3.58
N ASP A 60 7.33 28.22 4.09
CA ASP A 60 7.07 26.78 4.18
C ASP A 60 6.38 26.22 2.91
N VAL A 61 5.95 27.09 2.00
CA VAL A 61 5.29 26.67 0.77
C VAL A 61 6.31 26.12 -0.22
N ALA A 62 6.13 24.89 -0.65
CA ALA A 62 6.96 24.22 -1.64
C ALA A 62 6.23 23.91 -2.94
N LYS A 63 4.90 23.76 -2.89
CA LYS A 63 4.08 23.45 -4.07
C LYS A 63 2.77 24.24 -4.05
N ILE A 64 2.25 24.50 -5.24
CA ILE A 64 0.95 25.13 -5.48
C ILE A 64 0.12 24.19 -6.33
N GLN A 65 -1.02 23.78 -5.86
CA GLN A 65 -2.02 23.11 -6.68
C GLN A 65 -3.06 24.14 -7.11
N VAL A 66 -3.32 24.25 -8.38
CA VAL A 66 -4.36 25.11 -8.94
C VAL A 66 -5.42 24.28 -9.64
N VAL A 67 -6.67 24.61 -9.41
CA VAL A 67 -7.82 24.06 -10.13
C VAL A 67 -8.35 25.15 -11.04
N LEU A 68 -8.25 24.91 -12.33
CA LEU A 68 -8.63 25.84 -13.39
C LEU A 68 -9.87 25.34 -14.11
N THR A 69 -10.61 26.24 -14.75
CA THR A 69 -11.61 25.85 -15.75
C THR A 69 -11.30 26.53 -17.09
N PHE A 70 -11.47 25.74 -18.15
CA PHE A 70 -11.31 26.17 -19.53
C PHE A 70 -12.39 25.50 -20.38
N GLU A 71 -13.21 26.31 -21.08
CA GLU A 71 -14.33 25.82 -21.91
C GLU A 71 -15.25 24.79 -21.17
N GLY A 72 -15.48 25.01 -19.87
CA GLY A 72 -16.33 24.14 -19.03
C GLY A 72 -15.65 22.91 -18.47
N ASN A 73 -14.41 22.60 -18.87
CA ASN A 73 -13.63 21.50 -18.33
C ASN A 73 -12.76 21.97 -17.17
N GLN A 74 -12.62 21.13 -16.13
CA GLN A 74 -11.72 21.40 -15.01
C GLN A 74 -10.35 20.77 -15.25
N ILE A 75 -9.30 21.53 -14.92
CA ILE A 75 -7.90 21.13 -15.01
C ILE A 75 -7.27 21.33 -13.63
N SER A 76 -6.75 20.28 -13.02
CA SER A 76 -6.00 20.39 -11.78
C SER A 76 -4.52 20.17 -12.05
N GLN A 77 -3.66 21.07 -11.56
CA GLN A 77 -2.21 21.00 -11.75
C GLN A 77 -1.48 21.35 -10.45
N THR A 78 -0.45 20.56 -10.14
CA THR A 78 0.44 20.83 -9.01
C THR A 78 1.79 21.31 -9.56
N LEU A 79 2.23 22.47 -9.12
CA LEU A 79 3.43 23.15 -9.56
C LEU A 79 4.39 23.35 -8.39
N VAL A 80 5.68 23.29 -8.62
CA VAL A 80 6.68 23.65 -7.59
C VAL A 80 6.64 25.15 -7.37
N ALA A 81 6.70 25.57 -6.11
CA ALA A 81 6.78 26.96 -5.72
C ALA A 81 8.20 27.28 -5.23
N GLY A 82 8.77 28.37 -5.67
CA GLY A 82 10.08 28.81 -5.25
C GLY A 82 10.17 30.33 -5.11
N ALA A 83 11.15 30.81 -4.36
CA ALA A 83 11.46 32.23 -4.32
C ALA A 83 11.91 32.68 -5.73
N ALA A 84 11.50 33.89 -6.15
CA ALA A 84 12.01 34.49 -7.36
C ALA A 84 13.52 34.67 -7.26
N ASN A 85 14.29 34.16 -8.21
CA ASN A 85 15.73 34.36 -8.24
C ASN A 85 16.07 35.84 -8.34
N ASP A 86 16.92 36.30 -7.42
CA ASP A 86 17.86 37.40 -7.44
C ASP A 86 17.41 38.85 -7.63
N ASP A 87 16.15 39.15 -7.98
CA ASP A 87 15.70 40.55 -7.93
C ASP A 87 14.95 40.80 -6.63
N ALA A 88 15.63 41.36 -5.66
CA ALA A 88 15.12 41.75 -4.35
C ALA A 88 13.95 42.75 -4.35
N ALA A 89 13.39 43.04 -5.50
CA ALA A 89 12.29 44.02 -5.69
C ALA A 89 10.93 43.38 -5.90
N GLU A 90 10.80 42.06 -6.16
CA GLU A 90 9.51 41.42 -6.34
C GLU A 90 9.25 40.41 -5.19
N PHE A 91 8.16 40.62 -4.51
CA PHE A 91 7.73 39.96 -3.30
C PHE A 91 6.80 38.77 -3.62
N GLY A 92 6.93 37.69 -2.88
CA GLY A 92 6.10 36.50 -2.96
C GLY A 92 6.82 35.27 -3.57
N LEU A 93 6.09 34.18 -3.72
CA LEU A 93 6.53 32.96 -4.36
C LEU A 93 6.04 32.89 -5.79
N ARG A 94 6.80 32.23 -6.66
CA ARG A 94 6.39 31.92 -8.02
C ARG A 94 6.29 30.43 -8.24
N SER A 95 5.28 30.02 -9.03
CA SER A 95 5.21 28.66 -9.52
C SER A 95 6.17 28.42 -10.68
N ASP A 96 6.42 27.15 -10.97
CA ASP A 96 6.89 26.76 -12.29
C ASP A 96 5.92 27.22 -13.38
N LYS A 97 6.43 27.31 -14.62
CA LYS A 97 5.62 27.70 -15.77
C LYS A 97 4.73 26.54 -16.21
N LEU A 98 3.43 26.76 -16.23
CA LEU A 98 2.45 25.79 -16.71
C LEU A 98 2.13 26.06 -18.18
N LYS A 99 2.26 25.07 -19.05
CA LYS A 99 1.91 25.14 -20.46
C LYS A 99 0.43 24.82 -20.64
N LEU A 100 -0.34 25.74 -21.21
CA LEU A 100 -1.78 25.62 -21.44
C LEU A 100 -2.13 26.02 -22.90
N LEU A 101 -3.31 25.60 -23.36
CA LEU A 101 -3.87 26.12 -24.62
C LEU A 101 -4.10 27.63 -24.48
N ALA A 102 -3.92 28.37 -25.59
CA ALA A 102 -4.23 29.80 -25.59
C ALA A 102 -5.73 30.02 -25.42
N GLY A 103 -6.11 30.93 -24.54
CA GLY A 103 -7.51 31.28 -24.27
C GLY A 103 -7.74 31.74 -22.84
N SER A 104 -9.00 31.96 -22.50
CA SER A 104 -9.42 32.50 -21.21
C SER A 104 -9.65 31.36 -20.19
N TYR A 105 -9.03 31.46 -19.05
CA TYR A 105 -9.09 30.54 -17.93
C TYR A 105 -9.64 31.22 -16.69
N LYS A 106 -10.19 30.38 -15.81
CA LYS A 106 -10.61 30.83 -14.49
C LYS A 106 -10.04 29.93 -13.42
N VAL A 107 -9.43 30.52 -12.40
CA VAL A 107 -9.00 29.78 -11.20
C VAL A 107 -10.21 29.55 -10.30
N LEU A 108 -10.54 28.31 -10.04
CA LEU A 108 -11.64 27.93 -9.13
C LEU A 108 -11.17 27.91 -7.69
N THR A 109 -10.10 27.19 -7.46
CA THR A 109 -9.48 27.05 -6.12
C THR A 109 -7.98 26.88 -6.28
N PHE A 110 -7.24 27.16 -5.23
CA PHE A 110 -5.84 26.79 -5.13
C PHE A 110 -5.48 26.34 -3.72
N SER A 111 -4.48 25.45 -3.62
CA SER A 111 -3.98 24.91 -2.37
C SER A 111 -2.46 25.01 -2.35
N LEU A 112 -1.92 25.36 -1.20
CA LEU A 112 -0.49 25.48 -0.96
C LEU A 112 -0.04 24.29 -0.09
N TYR A 113 1.10 23.71 -0.43
CA TYR A 113 1.65 22.56 0.26
C TYR A 113 3.08 22.86 0.72
N ASN A 114 3.45 22.34 1.88
CA ASN A 114 4.82 22.37 2.37
C ASN A 114 5.68 21.26 1.71
N LYS A 115 6.93 21.12 2.15
CA LYS A 115 7.86 20.10 1.64
C LYS A 115 7.45 18.66 2.00
N MET A 116 6.58 18.49 2.99
CA MET A 116 6.05 17.19 3.42
C MET A 116 4.70 16.85 2.77
N ASP A 117 4.29 17.63 1.76
CA ASP A 117 3.00 17.51 1.08
C ASP A 117 1.76 17.78 1.97
N GLU A 118 1.94 18.47 3.08
CA GLU A 118 0.84 18.90 3.94
C GLU A 118 0.25 20.20 3.41
N VAL A 119 -1.07 20.33 3.50
CA VAL A 119 -1.78 21.55 3.06
C VAL A 119 -1.53 22.69 4.04
N VAL A 120 -0.85 23.71 3.60
CA VAL A 120 -0.62 24.95 4.37
C VAL A 120 -1.79 25.92 4.23
N TYR A 121 -2.40 25.96 3.05
CA TYR A 121 -3.54 26.83 2.74
C TYR A 121 -4.39 26.22 1.62
N SER A 122 -5.69 26.40 1.69
CA SER A 122 -6.60 26.09 0.58
C SER A 122 -7.73 27.10 0.55
N GLY A 123 -8.01 27.63 -0.64
CA GLY A 123 -9.04 28.64 -0.78
C GLY A 123 -9.35 28.99 -2.23
N THR A 124 -10.20 29.98 -2.39
CA THR A 124 -10.51 30.59 -3.70
C THR A 124 -9.69 31.86 -3.88
N PRO A 125 -9.30 32.21 -5.12
CA PRO A 125 -8.65 33.49 -5.35
C PRO A 125 -9.60 34.64 -4.98
N GLY A 126 -9.04 35.74 -4.51
CA GLY A 126 -9.79 36.96 -4.16
C GLY A 126 -10.54 37.55 -5.36
N THR A 127 -11.51 38.39 -5.06
CA THR A 127 -12.29 39.10 -6.10
C THR A 127 -11.36 39.85 -7.05
N GLY A 128 -11.46 39.60 -8.35
CA GLY A 128 -10.60 40.21 -9.36
C GLY A 128 -9.36 39.40 -9.75
N PHE A 129 -9.08 38.29 -9.03
CA PHE A 129 -7.95 37.39 -9.31
C PHE A 129 -8.38 35.99 -9.77
N THR A 130 -9.59 35.86 -10.30
CA THR A 130 -10.13 34.60 -10.77
C THR A 130 -9.80 34.31 -12.22
N ASP A 131 -9.81 35.32 -13.07
CA ASP A 131 -9.78 35.17 -14.51
C ASP A 131 -8.42 35.61 -15.09
N PHE A 132 -7.88 34.83 -16.04
CA PHE A 132 -6.67 35.17 -16.78
C PHE A 132 -6.71 34.64 -18.21
N GLU A 133 -5.90 35.23 -19.07
CA GLU A 133 -5.79 34.85 -20.47
C GLU A 133 -4.40 34.27 -20.75
N VAL A 134 -4.35 33.10 -21.36
CA VAL A 134 -3.11 32.51 -21.89
C VAL A 134 -2.91 32.90 -23.30
N ILE A 135 -1.85 33.68 -23.56
CA ILE A 135 -1.51 34.21 -24.88
C ILE A 135 -0.66 33.18 -25.62
N ALA A 136 -1.02 32.87 -26.86
CA ALA A 136 -0.26 31.92 -27.69
C ALA A 136 1.21 32.35 -27.83
N GLY A 137 2.12 31.45 -27.52
CA GLY A 137 3.56 31.71 -27.52
C GLY A 137 4.08 32.65 -26.44
N GLY A 138 3.20 33.19 -25.57
CA GLY A 138 3.53 34.11 -24.49
C GLY A 138 3.62 33.48 -23.10
N LEU A 139 4.09 34.29 -22.15
CA LEU A 139 4.05 33.99 -20.72
C LEU A 139 3.08 34.97 -20.03
N THR A 140 2.01 34.45 -19.49
CA THR A 140 1.07 35.19 -18.65
C THR A 140 1.51 35.02 -17.17
N SER A 141 1.59 36.13 -16.45
CA SER A 141 1.74 36.12 -15.01
C SER A 141 0.39 36.37 -14.36
N HIS A 142 -0.03 35.50 -13.44
CA HIS A 142 -1.30 35.62 -12.75
C HIS A 142 -1.11 35.60 -11.24
N ASP A 143 -1.66 36.61 -10.57
CA ASP A 143 -1.50 36.74 -9.12
C ASP A 143 -2.56 35.93 -8.39
N LEU A 144 -2.14 35.18 -7.36
CA LEU A 144 -3.00 34.46 -6.44
C LEU A 144 -2.85 35.10 -5.04
N LEU A 145 -3.94 35.62 -4.53
CA LEU A 145 -3.96 36.18 -3.19
C LEU A 145 -4.34 35.09 -2.19
N ALA A 146 -3.39 34.67 -1.38
CA ALA A 146 -3.66 33.84 -0.21
C ALA A 146 -4.11 34.77 0.92
N ASN A 147 -5.35 34.58 1.39
CA ASN A 147 -5.83 35.24 2.60
C ASN A 147 -5.14 34.60 3.83
N VAL A 148 -3.88 34.88 3.95
CA VAL A 148 -3.00 34.36 5.01
C VAL A 148 -3.03 35.30 6.21
N VAL A 149 -4.07 36.07 6.37
CA VAL A 149 -4.16 36.98 7.51
C VAL A 149 -4.38 36.16 8.76
N GLU A 150 -3.28 35.86 9.46
CA GLU A 150 -3.27 35.57 10.89
C GLU A 150 -4.50 34.75 11.35
N ARG A 151 -4.95 33.81 10.52
CA ARG A 151 -6.06 32.93 10.84
C ARG A 151 -5.66 31.49 10.64
N GLY A 152 -5.81 30.71 11.69
CA GLY A 152 -5.78 29.28 11.65
C GLY A 152 -7.16 28.69 11.61
N LYS A 153 -7.22 27.40 11.37
CA LYS A 153 -8.43 26.60 11.57
C LYS A 153 -8.40 26.05 12.98
N VAL A 154 -9.54 25.97 13.61
CA VAL A 154 -9.71 25.32 14.90
C VAL A 154 -10.81 24.28 14.82
N ARG A 155 -10.59 23.16 15.44
CA ARG A 155 -11.54 22.09 15.66
C ARG A 155 -11.67 21.90 17.16
N PHE A 156 -12.88 21.95 17.67
CA PHE A 156 -13.13 21.67 19.08
C PHE A 156 -13.31 20.17 19.28
N THR A 157 -12.70 19.66 20.33
CA THR A 157 -12.79 18.25 20.72
C THR A 157 -13.11 18.18 22.20
N LEU A 158 -14.19 17.49 22.55
CA LEU A 158 -14.51 17.19 23.95
C LEU A 158 -13.66 16.01 24.41
N VAL A 159 -12.95 16.19 25.50
CA VAL A 159 -12.11 15.14 26.10
C VAL A 159 -12.53 14.93 27.56
N LYS A 160 -12.43 13.71 28.06
CA LYS A 160 -12.76 13.43 29.48
C LYS A 160 -11.77 14.16 30.39
N ASP A 161 -12.27 14.95 31.33
CA ASP A 161 -11.46 15.58 32.38
C ASP A 161 -11.23 14.58 33.51
N MET A 162 -10.02 14.07 33.60
CA MET A 162 -9.60 13.13 34.65
C MET A 162 -9.07 13.81 35.91
N SER A 163 -8.96 15.13 35.94
CA SER A 163 -8.29 15.87 37.03
C SER A 163 -9.02 15.81 38.39
N ASP A 164 -10.33 15.59 38.42
CA ASP A 164 -11.13 15.55 39.64
C ASP A 164 -11.27 14.15 40.29
N PHE A 165 -10.83 13.09 39.56
CA PHE A 165 -10.93 11.73 40.07
C PHE A 165 -9.94 11.40 41.20
N GLN A 166 -8.93 12.24 41.42
CA GLN A 166 -7.99 12.10 42.51
C GLN A 166 -8.47 12.67 43.86
N SER A 167 -9.57 13.36 43.90
CA SER A 167 -10.09 14.00 45.12
C SER A 167 -11.53 13.60 45.44
N ASN A 168 -11.66 12.48 46.15
CA ASN A 168 -12.82 12.12 46.97
C ASN A 168 -14.21 12.04 46.30
N PRO A 169 -14.68 10.86 45.91
CA PRO A 169 -15.95 10.68 45.19
C PRO A 169 -17.24 10.85 46.02
N ALA A 170 -17.15 11.19 47.31
CA ALA A 170 -18.28 11.00 48.21
C ALA A 170 -19.25 12.18 48.41
N THR A 171 -19.11 13.34 47.78
CA THR A 171 -19.83 14.52 48.28
C THR A 171 -20.63 15.38 47.30
N LYS A 172 -20.86 15.06 46.05
CA LYS A 172 -21.83 15.79 45.20
C LYS A 172 -22.53 14.89 44.21
N ALA A 173 -23.82 14.66 44.44
CA ALA A 173 -24.67 14.07 43.41
C ALA A 173 -24.72 14.98 42.19
N PRO A 174 -24.47 14.44 40.98
CA PRO A 174 -24.53 15.18 39.73
C PRO A 174 -25.98 15.57 39.43
N VAL A 175 -26.18 16.70 38.78
CA VAL A 175 -27.50 17.17 38.35
C VAL A 175 -28.08 16.27 37.27
N ARG A 176 -27.25 15.70 36.39
CA ARG A 176 -27.58 14.65 35.41
C ARG A 176 -26.28 14.01 34.91
N ALA A 177 -26.21 12.68 34.92
CA ALA A 177 -25.19 11.98 34.22
C ALA A 177 -25.56 11.94 32.73
N TYR A 178 -24.59 12.09 31.84
CA TYR A 178 -24.76 11.94 30.41
C TYR A 178 -23.51 11.28 29.81
N THR A 179 -23.68 10.70 28.64
CA THR A 179 -22.61 10.03 27.91
C THR A 179 -22.27 10.80 26.62
N PHE A 180 -21.11 10.57 26.04
CA PHE A 180 -20.72 11.29 24.82
C PHE A 180 -21.63 10.99 23.61
N ASP A 181 -22.21 9.81 23.54
CA ASP A 181 -23.14 9.43 22.47
C ASP A 181 -24.49 10.16 22.57
N GLU A 182 -24.86 10.70 23.71
CA GLU A 182 -26.04 11.57 23.85
C GLU A 182 -25.80 12.95 23.23
N ILE A 183 -24.54 13.40 23.09
CA ILE A 183 -24.18 14.70 22.54
C ILE A 183 -24.24 14.67 21.03
N LYS A 184 -25.00 15.55 20.41
CA LYS A 184 -25.11 15.71 18.97
C LYS A 184 -24.65 17.07 18.49
N LYS A 185 -24.69 18.07 19.35
CA LYS A 185 -24.24 19.42 19.07
C LYS A 185 -23.52 20.04 20.27
N ILE A 186 -22.62 20.96 19.99
CA ILE A 186 -21.90 21.73 21.00
C ILE A 186 -21.89 23.21 20.62
N SER A 187 -22.09 24.08 21.61
CA SER A 187 -21.76 25.51 21.48
C SER A 187 -20.56 25.84 22.35
N VAL A 188 -19.64 26.64 21.80
CA VAL A 188 -18.38 26.99 22.47
C VAL A 188 -18.18 28.49 22.46
N SER A 189 -17.86 29.03 23.61
CA SER A 189 -17.52 30.43 23.82
C SER A 189 -16.03 30.57 24.13
N VAL A 190 -15.31 31.28 23.29
CA VAL A 190 -13.87 31.50 23.43
C VAL A 190 -13.55 32.97 23.58
N ARG A 191 -12.49 33.31 24.34
CA ARG A 191 -11.97 34.65 24.46
C ARG A 191 -10.53 34.70 23.98
N SER A 192 -10.23 35.62 23.08
CA SER A 192 -8.88 35.91 22.64
C SER A 192 -8.08 36.69 23.67
N ALA A 193 -6.77 36.69 23.58
CA ALA A 193 -5.88 37.42 24.50
C ALA A 193 -6.12 38.94 24.48
N ASP A 194 -6.65 39.52 23.40
CA ASP A 194 -7.04 40.90 23.29
C ASP A 194 -8.46 41.17 23.82
N GLY A 195 -9.12 40.18 24.45
CA GLY A 195 -10.37 40.29 25.16
C GLY A 195 -11.64 40.13 24.32
N VAL A 196 -11.52 39.80 23.04
CA VAL A 196 -12.67 39.61 22.15
C VAL A 196 -13.29 38.24 22.41
N LYS A 197 -14.59 38.23 22.72
CA LYS A 197 -15.39 37.01 22.87
C LYS A 197 -16.00 36.61 21.53
N THR A 198 -15.79 35.34 21.15
CA THR A 198 -16.43 34.72 19.99
C THR A 198 -17.26 33.53 20.47
N VAL A 199 -18.47 33.40 19.96
CA VAL A 199 -19.37 32.29 20.27
C VAL A 199 -19.66 31.52 19.02
N PHE A 200 -19.53 30.20 19.08
CA PHE A 200 -19.90 29.26 18.05
C PHE A 200 -21.09 28.46 18.55
N GLU A 201 -22.20 28.56 17.85
CA GLU A 201 -23.46 27.97 18.30
C GLU A 201 -23.78 26.68 17.54
N GLU A 202 -24.31 25.71 18.24
CA GLU A 202 -24.87 24.45 17.71
C GLU A 202 -23.99 23.73 16.67
N LEU A 203 -22.69 23.62 16.89
CA LEU A 203 -21.77 22.89 16.05
C LEU A 203 -22.09 21.38 16.07
N PRO A 204 -22.23 20.69 14.93
CA PRO A 204 -22.42 19.26 14.91
C PRO A 204 -21.22 18.55 15.54
N ALA A 205 -21.51 17.57 16.37
CA ALA A 205 -20.49 16.79 17.06
C ALA A 205 -20.62 15.30 16.70
N LYS A 206 -19.50 14.64 16.46
CA LYS A 206 -19.40 13.22 16.20
C LYS A 206 -18.48 12.54 17.20
N PHE A 207 -18.91 11.38 17.61
CA PHE A 207 -18.07 10.50 18.40
C PHE A 207 -16.92 9.97 17.55
N SER A 208 -15.72 10.01 18.09
CA SER A 208 -14.51 9.51 17.42
C SER A 208 -13.58 8.83 18.43
N ILE A 209 -12.97 7.75 18.00
CA ILE A 209 -11.89 7.09 18.72
C ILE A 209 -10.61 7.39 17.93
N HIS A 210 -9.58 7.87 18.59
CA HIS A 210 -8.27 8.03 17.97
C HIS A 210 -7.17 7.59 18.94
N PHE A 211 -6.02 7.25 18.37
CA PHE A 211 -4.84 6.95 19.15
C PHE A 211 -4.12 8.26 19.46
N ASP A 212 -3.78 8.45 20.73
CA ASP A 212 -2.90 9.54 21.13
C ASP A 212 -1.44 9.06 20.96
N GLU A 213 -0.82 9.44 19.86
CA GLU A 213 0.61 9.23 19.60
C GLU A 213 1.39 10.35 20.30
N THR A 214 1.63 10.23 21.59
CA THR A 214 2.60 11.10 22.27
C THR A 214 3.95 10.41 22.31
N ASP A 215 4.99 11.10 21.84
CA ASP A 215 6.37 10.63 21.70
C ASP A 215 7.06 10.20 23.03
N ASP A 216 6.39 10.29 24.15
CA ASP A 216 6.95 10.06 25.49
C ASP A 216 6.25 8.94 26.27
N VAL A 217 5.49 8.07 25.63
CA VAL A 217 4.66 7.14 26.39
C VAL A 217 5.16 5.71 26.20
N GLU A 218 5.69 5.17 27.25
CA GLU A 218 5.72 3.71 27.47
C GLU A 218 4.28 3.11 27.49
N ASP A 219 3.24 3.96 27.49
CA ASP A 219 1.82 3.59 27.58
C ASP A 219 0.97 4.43 26.61
N GLY A 220 0.84 4.00 25.36
CA GLY A 220 -0.06 4.63 24.38
C GLY A 220 -1.54 4.35 24.68
N TYR A 221 -2.35 5.38 24.92
CA TYR A 221 -3.79 5.24 25.16
C TYR A 221 -4.60 5.52 23.89
N GLN A 222 -5.64 4.73 23.66
CA GLN A 222 -6.74 5.19 22.84
C GLN A 222 -7.61 6.15 23.63
N VAL A 223 -7.84 7.34 23.09
CA VAL A 223 -8.69 8.34 23.70
C VAL A 223 -9.98 8.45 22.90
N SER A 224 -11.10 8.16 23.55
CA SER A 224 -12.40 8.46 22.99
C SER A 224 -12.70 9.93 23.14
N THR A 225 -13.08 10.58 22.06
CA THR A 225 -13.38 12.01 22.02
C THR A 225 -14.66 12.27 21.27
N MET A 226 -15.26 13.41 21.55
CA MET A 226 -16.35 13.94 20.75
C MET A 226 -15.82 15.07 19.88
N LEU A 227 -15.74 14.83 18.60
CA LEU A 227 -15.15 15.73 17.63
C LEU A 227 -16.22 16.63 16.98
N CYS A 228 -15.99 17.93 16.96
CA CYS A 228 -16.79 18.82 16.13
C CYS A 228 -16.34 18.69 14.66
N ASP A 229 -17.23 18.30 13.78
CA ASP A 229 -16.92 18.12 12.34
C ASP A 229 -16.57 19.43 11.62
N THR A 230 -16.95 20.56 12.22
CA THR A 230 -16.78 21.88 11.59
C THR A 230 -15.41 22.45 11.89
N LEU A 231 -14.64 22.70 10.86
CA LEU A 231 -13.42 23.50 10.94
C LEU A 231 -13.78 24.98 10.95
N LEU A 232 -13.48 25.64 12.06
CA LEU A 232 -13.77 27.06 12.29
C LEU A 232 -12.51 27.89 12.01
N SER A 233 -12.70 29.13 11.59
CA SER A 233 -11.57 30.04 11.34
C SER A 233 -11.48 31.06 12.46
N LEU A 234 -10.37 31.08 13.18
CA LEU A 234 -10.02 32.09 14.19
C LEU A 234 -8.75 32.83 13.80
N LYS A 235 -8.61 34.06 14.31
CA LYS A 235 -7.36 34.81 14.18
C LYS A 235 -6.21 34.04 14.89
N ALA A 236 -5.02 34.04 14.35
CA ALA A 236 -3.89 33.46 15.05
C ALA A 236 -3.65 34.16 16.40
N GLY A 237 -3.40 33.40 17.45
CA GLY A 237 -3.21 33.92 18.80
C GLY A 237 -3.65 32.93 19.86
N ASN A 238 -3.54 33.36 21.11
CA ASN A 238 -3.95 32.57 22.27
C ASN A 238 -5.43 32.81 22.60
N TYR A 239 -6.11 31.75 22.92
CA TYR A 239 -7.53 31.74 23.27
C TYR A 239 -7.75 30.96 24.55
N THR A 240 -8.80 31.38 25.28
CA THR A 240 -9.31 30.67 26.45
C THR A 240 -10.74 30.25 26.15
N ILE A 241 -11.11 29.01 26.36
CA ILE A 241 -12.47 28.52 26.33
C ILE A 241 -13.12 28.93 27.66
N GLU A 242 -14.16 29.72 27.60
CA GLU A 242 -14.86 30.25 28.81
C GLU A 242 -16.09 29.45 29.16
N GLU A 243 -16.76 28.90 28.16
CA GLU A 243 -18.01 28.20 28.32
C GLU A 243 -18.23 27.21 27.19
N TYR A 244 -18.79 26.06 27.49
CA TYR A 244 -19.40 25.19 26.50
C TYR A 244 -20.81 24.79 26.90
N GLN A 245 -21.60 24.44 25.89
CA GLN A 245 -22.97 23.93 26.06
C GLN A 245 -23.10 22.70 25.13
N VAL A 246 -23.68 21.61 25.65
CA VAL A 246 -23.89 20.38 24.88
C VAL A 246 -25.39 20.07 24.79
N TYR A 247 -25.77 19.56 23.60
CA TYR A 247 -27.18 19.34 23.26
C TYR A 247 -27.40 17.92 22.74
N ASP A 248 -28.58 17.36 23.04
CA ASP A 248 -29.01 16.06 22.53
C ASP A 248 -29.52 16.14 21.07
N ASP A 249 -29.97 14.99 20.54
CA ASP A 249 -30.52 14.88 19.18
C ASP A 249 -31.79 15.69 18.97
N GLY A 250 -32.55 15.89 20.03
CA GLY A 250 -33.76 16.75 20.06
C GLY A 250 -33.46 18.25 20.15
N GLY A 251 -32.17 18.63 20.27
CA GLY A 251 -31.75 20.01 20.52
C GLY A 251 -32.00 20.50 21.96
N SER A 252 -32.26 19.58 22.90
CA SER A 252 -32.41 19.93 24.32
C SER A 252 -31.02 20.10 24.94
N LEU A 253 -30.86 21.12 25.74
CA LEU A 253 -29.64 21.39 26.47
C LEU A 253 -29.39 20.32 27.54
N ILE A 254 -28.24 19.63 27.43
CA ILE A 254 -27.82 18.60 28.40
C ILE A 254 -27.03 19.27 29.54
N GLU A 255 -26.03 20.08 29.19
CA GLU A 255 -25.15 20.74 30.18
C GLU A 255 -24.67 22.09 29.68
N VAL A 256 -24.44 22.99 30.64
CA VAL A 256 -23.71 24.26 30.50
C VAL A 256 -22.55 24.26 31.48
N ASN A 257 -21.34 24.47 30.99
CA ASN A 257 -20.19 24.68 31.88
C ASN A 257 -19.51 26.02 31.55
N SER A 258 -19.68 26.99 32.44
CA SER A 258 -19.05 28.31 32.35
C SER A 258 -17.80 28.46 33.24
N ARG A 259 -17.29 27.36 33.79
CA ARG A 259 -16.08 27.33 34.64
C ARG A 259 -14.88 26.67 33.94
N VAL A 260 -15.09 26.23 32.75
CA VAL A 260 -13.98 25.70 31.92
C VAL A 260 -12.96 26.80 31.63
N LYS A 261 -11.68 26.51 31.76
CA LYS A 261 -10.58 27.44 31.47
C LYS A 261 -9.51 26.70 30.69
N ALA A 262 -9.91 26.12 29.59
CA ALA A 262 -8.95 25.46 28.68
C ALA A 262 -8.33 26.52 27.74
N GLU A 263 -7.02 26.51 27.64
CA GLU A 263 -6.27 27.41 26.79
C GLU A 263 -5.79 26.67 25.55
N PHE A 264 -5.82 27.35 24.41
CA PHE A 264 -5.28 26.83 23.17
C PHE A 264 -4.71 27.95 22.32
N GLN A 265 -3.76 27.58 21.43
CA GLN A 265 -3.13 28.52 20.53
C GLN A 265 -3.51 28.22 19.08
N VAL A 266 -4.08 29.18 18.42
CA VAL A 266 -4.34 29.12 16.98
C VAL A 266 -3.08 29.59 16.25
N ALA A 267 -2.44 28.68 15.55
CA ALA A 267 -1.31 29.00 14.70
C ALA A 267 -1.78 29.39 13.29
N ASP A 268 -1.07 30.34 12.69
CA ASP A 268 -1.39 30.80 11.35
C ASP A 268 -1.31 29.63 10.35
N ASN A 269 -2.36 29.50 9.53
CA ASN A 269 -2.51 28.47 8.49
C ASN A 269 -2.43 27.02 8.95
N ARG A 270 -2.54 26.74 10.25
CA ARG A 270 -2.60 25.39 10.78
C ARG A 270 -3.98 25.06 11.31
N THR A 271 -4.28 23.78 11.37
CA THR A 271 -5.43 23.30 12.13
C THR A 271 -4.98 23.05 13.55
N THR A 272 -5.66 23.70 14.50
CA THR A 272 -5.45 23.47 15.92
C THR A 272 -6.63 22.65 16.44
N GLU A 273 -6.36 21.58 17.15
CA GLU A 273 -7.35 20.89 17.95
C GLU A 273 -7.40 21.53 19.33
N ALA A 274 -8.57 22.05 19.67
CA ALA A 274 -8.82 22.71 20.94
C ALA A 274 -9.61 21.78 21.85
N ASN A 275 -8.94 21.20 22.83
CA ASN A 275 -9.53 20.23 23.74
C ASN A 275 -10.38 20.95 24.79
N ILE A 276 -11.62 20.51 24.96
CA ILE A 276 -12.55 20.97 25.98
C ILE A 276 -12.66 19.85 27.00
N PRO A 277 -12.11 20.00 28.20
CA PRO A 277 -12.28 19.03 29.27
C PRO A 277 -13.72 18.98 29.74
N VAL A 278 -14.34 17.82 29.69
CA VAL A 278 -15.72 17.57 30.07
C VAL A 278 -15.76 16.62 31.26
N LYS A 279 -16.50 16.98 32.28
CA LYS A 279 -16.75 16.10 33.43
C LYS A 279 -17.88 15.15 33.10
N LEU A 280 -17.52 13.94 32.70
CA LEU A 280 -18.49 12.85 32.55
C LEU A 280 -18.66 12.17 33.89
N TYR A 281 -19.88 12.07 34.33
CA TYR A 281 -20.19 11.30 35.52
C TYR A 281 -20.39 9.85 35.15
N GLU A 282 -19.83 8.94 35.96
CA GLU A 282 -19.94 7.52 35.75
C GLU A 282 -21.39 7.05 35.79
N SER A 283 -21.77 6.35 34.73
CA SER A 283 -23.05 5.64 34.73
C SER A 283 -22.89 4.28 35.40
N ASP A 284 -23.99 3.70 35.89
CA ASP A 284 -24.03 2.31 36.33
C ASP A 284 -23.52 1.35 35.23
N GLU A 285 -23.58 1.75 33.97
CA GLU A 285 -23.09 1.00 32.80
C GLU A 285 -21.56 0.88 32.76
N TYR A 286 -20.82 1.92 33.18
CA TYR A 286 -19.35 1.85 33.28
C TYR A 286 -18.90 0.80 34.29
N ILE A 287 -19.55 0.73 35.44
CA ILE A 287 -19.28 -0.27 36.48
C ILE A 287 -19.62 -1.67 35.97
N LYS A 288 -20.68 -1.83 35.19
CA LYS A 288 -21.00 -3.11 34.54
C LYS A 288 -19.90 -3.57 33.55
N ASP A 289 -19.34 -2.65 32.78
CA ASP A 289 -18.22 -2.97 31.90
C ASP A 289 -17.01 -3.45 32.69
N TYR A 290 -16.67 -2.82 33.80
CA TYR A 290 -15.60 -3.26 34.70
C TYR A 290 -15.79 -4.69 35.19
N TYR A 291 -16.97 -5.01 35.68
CA TYR A 291 -17.27 -6.37 36.11
C TYR A 291 -17.27 -7.37 34.95
N ALA A 292 -17.77 -6.96 33.80
CA ALA A 292 -17.72 -7.81 32.60
C ALA A 292 -16.29 -8.17 32.22
N LEU A 293 -15.37 -7.21 32.23
CA LEU A 293 -13.96 -7.45 31.94
C LEU A 293 -13.31 -8.35 33.00
N TYR A 294 -13.67 -8.19 34.27
CA TYR A 294 -13.20 -9.07 35.34
C TYR A 294 -13.66 -10.53 35.15
N GLU A 295 -14.92 -10.73 34.79
CA GLU A 295 -15.45 -12.07 34.47
C GLU A 295 -14.75 -12.67 33.22
N ILE A 296 -14.49 -11.85 32.20
CA ILE A 296 -13.75 -12.27 31.00
C ILE A 296 -12.33 -12.69 31.38
N TRP A 297 -11.63 -11.85 32.14
CA TRP A 297 -10.27 -12.13 32.61
C TRP A 297 -10.21 -13.45 33.38
N LYS A 298 -11.16 -13.68 34.31
CA LYS A 298 -11.23 -14.94 35.07
C LYS A 298 -11.54 -16.15 34.18
N ALA A 299 -12.53 -16.02 33.29
CA ALA A 299 -12.98 -17.12 32.43
C ALA A 299 -11.90 -17.55 31.42
N LEU A 300 -11.05 -16.60 31.02
CA LEU A 300 -9.96 -16.82 30.09
C LEU A 300 -8.60 -17.01 30.79
N HIS A 301 -8.62 -17.34 32.07
CA HIS A 301 -7.41 -17.59 32.89
C HIS A 301 -6.45 -16.39 32.95
N GLY A 302 -6.98 -15.20 33.16
CA GLY A 302 -6.24 -13.95 33.16
C GLY A 302 -5.06 -13.91 34.13
N GLU A 303 -5.13 -14.64 35.25
CA GLU A 303 -4.02 -14.75 36.21
C GLU A 303 -2.76 -15.35 35.58
N GLU A 304 -2.90 -16.11 34.49
CA GLU A 304 -1.82 -16.76 33.74
C GLU A 304 -1.39 -15.98 32.49
N TRP A 305 -2.08 -14.88 32.18
CA TRP A 305 -1.74 -14.08 30.99
C TRP A 305 -0.37 -13.46 31.13
N TYR A 306 0.33 -13.50 30.01
CA TYR A 306 1.66 -12.95 29.92
C TYR A 306 1.83 -12.33 28.51
N TYR A 307 1.77 -11.00 28.44
CA TYR A 307 1.87 -10.31 27.20
C TYR A 307 3.24 -10.49 26.53
N ILE A 308 3.25 -10.85 25.25
CA ILE A 308 4.44 -11.03 24.42
C ILE A 308 4.41 -10.23 23.12
N GLY A 309 3.67 -9.13 23.10
CA GLY A 309 3.58 -8.20 21.98
C GLY A 309 4.61 -7.08 22.06
N GLU A 310 4.44 -6.12 21.16
CA GLU A 310 5.32 -4.95 21.04
C GLU A 310 4.70 -3.67 21.61
N ASP A 311 3.36 -3.66 21.73
CA ASP A 311 2.62 -2.46 22.13
C ASP A 311 2.73 -2.17 23.63
N TYR A 312 3.06 -3.18 24.45
CA TYR A 312 3.16 -3.07 25.91
C TYR A 312 4.42 -3.80 26.42
N PRO A 313 4.90 -3.48 27.64
CA PRO A 313 5.99 -4.22 28.24
C PRO A 313 5.71 -5.72 28.31
N VAL A 314 6.73 -6.55 28.01
CA VAL A 314 6.60 -8.00 28.07
C VAL A 314 6.21 -8.43 29.48
N GLY A 315 5.19 -9.27 29.59
CA GLY A 315 4.63 -9.70 30.86
C GLY A 315 3.51 -8.80 31.41
N SER A 316 3.10 -7.76 30.67
CA SER A 316 1.94 -6.94 31.05
C SER A 316 0.68 -7.79 31.19
N ASN A 317 -0.19 -7.41 32.14
CA ASN A 317 -1.47 -8.04 32.40
C ASN A 317 -2.44 -7.00 32.94
N TRP A 318 -3.72 -7.34 32.96
CA TRP A 318 -4.73 -6.49 33.56
C TRP A 318 -4.61 -6.52 35.10
N ASP A 319 -4.82 -5.35 35.72
CA ASP A 319 -4.75 -5.18 37.17
C ASP A 319 -6.10 -4.72 37.73
N PHE A 320 -6.83 -5.65 38.34
CA PHE A 320 -8.11 -5.38 38.96
C PHE A 320 -8.02 -4.86 40.41
N ASN A 321 -6.83 -4.59 40.90
CA ASN A 321 -6.64 -3.84 42.14
C ASN A 321 -6.70 -2.33 41.91
N LYS A 322 -6.69 -1.89 40.65
CA LYS A 322 -6.92 -0.50 40.31
C LYS A 322 -8.37 -0.10 40.57
N ASP A 323 -8.58 1.14 40.92
CA ASP A 323 -9.91 1.76 40.96
C ASP A 323 -10.55 1.66 39.55
N PRO A 324 -11.85 1.33 39.42
CA PRO A 324 -12.56 1.36 38.14
C PRO A 324 -12.36 2.63 37.32
N ASP A 325 -12.11 3.76 37.96
CA ASP A 325 -11.83 5.03 37.29
C ASP A 325 -10.52 5.07 36.49
N LEU A 326 -9.61 4.13 36.73
CA LEU A 326 -8.30 4.06 36.06
C LEU A 326 -8.25 2.92 35.02
N TRP A 327 -9.38 2.53 34.54
CA TRP A 327 -9.49 1.39 33.61
C TRP A 327 -8.78 1.60 32.27
N GLY A 328 -8.75 2.81 31.75
CA GLY A 328 -8.06 3.13 30.50
C GLY A 328 -6.57 2.80 30.48
N ASP A 329 -5.98 2.51 31.66
CA ASP A 329 -4.58 2.09 31.80
C ASP A 329 -4.35 0.59 31.63
N GLN A 330 -5.38 -0.21 31.36
CA GLN A 330 -5.22 -1.65 31.18
C GLN A 330 -4.70 -1.94 29.77
N PRO A 331 -3.61 -2.71 29.66
CA PRO A 331 -3.03 -3.02 28.36
C PRO A 331 -4.04 -3.72 27.45
N GLY A 332 -4.24 -3.22 26.25
CA GLY A 332 -5.20 -3.72 25.27
C GLY A 332 -6.65 -3.34 25.53
N VAL A 333 -6.95 -2.45 26.47
CA VAL A 333 -8.31 -1.92 26.69
C VAL A 333 -8.33 -0.42 26.42
N SER A 334 -9.24 0.02 25.57
CA SER A 334 -9.48 1.44 25.33
C SER A 334 -10.92 1.79 25.70
N LEU A 335 -11.09 2.97 26.27
CA LEU A 335 -12.39 3.47 26.72
C LEU A 335 -12.87 4.59 25.83
N HIS A 336 -14.17 4.67 25.67
CA HIS A 336 -14.83 5.91 25.27
C HIS A 336 -14.63 6.98 26.35
N SER A 337 -14.81 8.22 25.98
CA SER A 337 -14.72 9.34 26.91
C SER A 337 -15.75 9.30 28.04
N ASN A 338 -16.84 8.52 27.89
CA ASN A 338 -17.80 8.24 28.97
C ASN A 338 -17.37 7.08 29.88
N GLY A 339 -16.16 6.54 29.70
CA GLY A 339 -15.62 5.42 30.48
C GLY A 339 -16.10 4.03 30.04
N ARG A 340 -16.98 3.92 29.04
CA ARG A 340 -17.42 2.63 28.49
C ARG A 340 -16.32 2.01 27.65
N VAL A 341 -16.23 0.68 27.62
CA VAL A 341 -15.24 -0.04 26.83
C VAL A 341 -15.50 0.15 25.34
N ALA A 342 -14.53 0.70 24.63
CA ALA A 342 -14.57 0.94 23.19
C ALA A 342 -13.83 -0.13 22.38
N MET A 343 -12.67 -0.59 22.85
CA MET A 343 -11.84 -1.57 22.18
C MET A 343 -11.21 -2.54 23.20
N ILE A 344 -11.08 -3.79 22.78
CA ILE A 344 -10.29 -4.78 23.51
C ILE A 344 -9.37 -5.50 22.51
N ASN A 345 -8.09 -5.55 22.83
CA ASN A 345 -7.11 -6.32 22.08
C ASN A 345 -6.50 -7.42 22.98
N PHE A 346 -6.84 -8.68 22.68
CA PHE A 346 -6.29 -9.85 23.34
C PHE A 346 -5.06 -10.43 22.63
N SER A 347 -4.62 -9.82 21.55
CA SER A 347 -3.44 -10.31 20.82
C SER A 347 -2.20 -10.29 21.71
N GLY A 348 -1.44 -11.36 21.67
CA GLY A 348 -0.20 -11.47 22.43
C GLY A 348 -0.31 -11.94 23.90
N TYR A 349 -1.52 -12.11 24.43
CA TYR A 349 -1.69 -12.54 25.83
C TYR A 349 -1.63 -14.06 26.05
N GLY A 350 -1.88 -14.85 25.00
CA GLY A 350 -1.90 -16.31 25.11
C GLY A 350 -3.07 -16.84 25.94
N PHE A 351 -4.19 -16.12 25.96
CA PHE A 351 -5.40 -16.49 26.69
C PHE A 351 -6.02 -17.81 26.19
N TYR A 352 -6.80 -18.48 27.05
CA TYR A 352 -7.47 -19.72 26.70
C TYR A 352 -8.78 -19.88 27.48
N GLY A 353 -9.66 -20.75 26.99
CA GLY A 353 -10.92 -21.07 27.64
C GLY A 353 -12.15 -20.67 26.80
N HIS A 354 -13.26 -20.47 27.49
CA HIS A 354 -14.53 -20.10 26.88
C HIS A 354 -14.85 -18.64 27.21
N MET A 355 -15.16 -17.84 26.20
CA MET A 355 -15.60 -16.47 26.41
C MET A 355 -16.91 -16.48 27.22
N PRO A 356 -17.01 -15.77 28.35
CA PRO A 356 -18.21 -15.78 29.18
C PRO A 356 -19.32 -14.90 28.58
N ALA A 357 -20.56 -15.15 29.01
CA ALA A 357 -21.73 -14.35 28.61
C ALA A 357 -21.60 -12.86 28.94
N ALA A 358 -20.73 -12.51 29.89
CA ALA A 358 -20.43 -11.14 30.29
C ALA A 358 -19.91 -10.25 29.13
N ILE A 359 -19.31 -10.84 28.09
CA ILE A 359 -18.91 -10.07 26.88
C ILE A 359 -20.07 -9.29 26.29
N GLY A 360 -21.28 -9.84 26.33
CA GLY A 360 -22.51 -9.16 25.82
C GLY A 360 -22.97 -7.96 26.64
N GLN A 361 -22.31 -7.63 27.76
CA GLN A 361 -22.56 -6.42 28.51
C GLN A 361 -21.76 -5.22 27.97
N LEU A 362 -20.70 -5.47 27.19
CA LEU A 362 -19.85 -4.44 26.60
C LEU A 362 -20.52 -3.84 25.35
N THR A 363 -21.73 -3.31 25.50
CA THR A 363 -22.59 -2.86 24.37
C THR A 363 -22.05 -1.68 23.60
N GLU A 364 -21.04 -0.98 24.14
CA GLU A 364 -20.37 0.13 23.47
C GLU A 364 -19.09 -0.29 22.71
N LEU A 365 -18.78 -1.59 22.74
CA LEU A 365 -17.59 -2.12 22.07
C LEU A 365 -17.66 -1.93 20.56
N VAL A 366 -16.62 -1.32 19.99
CA VAL A 366 -16.47 -1.02 18.55
C VAL A 366 -15.45 -1.92 17.89
N GLU A 367 -14.36 -2.23 18.61
CA GLU A 367 -13.28 -3.06 18.09
C GLU A 367 -12.95 -4.21 19.07
N LEU A 368 -12.79 -5.41 18.51
CA LEU A 368 -12.41 -6.59 19.29
C LEU A 368 -11.42 -7.46 18.55
N TYR A 369 -10.25 -7.64 19.15
CA TYR A 369 -9.18 -8.49 18.63
C TYR A 369 -9.03 -9.74 19.50
N LEU A 370 -9.48 -10.88 18.98
CA LEU A 370 -9.30 -12.21 19.58
C LEU A 370 -8.17 -12.97 18.84
N GLY A 371 -7.01 -12.36 18.78
CA GLY A 371 -5.90 -12.73 17.91
C GLY A 371 -5.99 -11.99 16.58
N SER A 372 -4.88 -11.96 15.85
CA SER A 372 -4.77 -11.36 14.51
C SER A 372 -3.95 -12.27 13.61
N HIS A 373 -4.17 -12.23 12.30
CA HIS A 373 -3.31 -12.91 11.34
C HIS A 373 -1.83 -12.49 11.49
N ASN A 374 -1.58 -11.29 11.96
CA ASN A 374 -0.24 -10.80 12.30
C ASN A 374 0.41 -11.62 13.41
N ASP A 375 -0.38 -12.29 14.24
CA ASP A 375 0.09 -13.15 15.33
C ASP A 375 0.46 -14.55 14.86
N SER A 376 0.24 -14.92 13.60
CA SER A 376 0.57 -16.22 13.02
C SER A 376 2.04 -16.62 13.21
N ASN A 377 2.85 -15.66 13.54
CA ASN A 377 4.29 -15.76 13.74
C ASN A 377 4.71 -15.80 15.20
N LEU A 378 3.81 -15.56 16.11
CA LEU A 378 4.06 -15.87 17.52
C LEU A 378 4.31 -17.37 17.66
N SER A 379 5.06 -17.74 18.69
CA SER A 379 5.18 -19.15 19.08
C SER A 379 3.77 -19.72 19.28
N GLN A 380 3.58 -20.96 18.84
CA GLN A 380 2.35 -21.69 19.13
C GLN A 380 1.99 -21.51 20.61
N TYR A 381 0.72 -21.21 20.89
CA TYR A 381 0.25 -21.17 22.25
C TYR A 381 0.51 -22.53 22.92
N ASP A 382 1.35 -22.49 23.91
CA ASP A 382 1.68 -23.62 24.78
C ASP A 382 1.91 -23.06 26.20
N PRO A 383 1.04 -23.33 27.14
CA PRO A 383 1.16 -22.81 28.50
C PRO A 383 2.44 -23.25 29.20
N THR A 384 3.17 -24.26 28.66
CA THR A 384 4.44 -24.74 29.18
C THR A 384 5.66 -24.03 28.60
N VAL A 385 5.48 -23.23 27.56
CA VAL A 385 6.59 -22.52 26.91
C VAL A 385 6.80 -21.16 27.58
N ALA A 386 8.05 -20.86 27.88
CA ALA A 386 8.40 -19.59 28.48
C ALA A 386 7.96 -18.40 27.58
N PRO A 387 7.28 -17.40 28.14
CA PRO A 387 6.80 -16.24 27.42
C PRO A 387 7.95 -15.47 26.74
N GLY A 388 7.68 -14.88 25.57
CA GLY A 388 8.65 -14.04 24.85
C GLY A 388 9.60 -14.76 23.89
N GLN A 389 9.60 -16.10 23.80
CA GLN A 389 10.47 -16.83 22.86
C GLN A 389 10.09 -16.64 21.38
N GLY A 390 8.87 -16.21 21.09
CA GLY A 390 8.40 -16.00 19.71
C GLY A 390 8.61 -14.60 19.15
N THR A 391 8.97 -13.64 19.97
CA THR A 391 8.92 -12.20 19.64
C THR A 391 9.89 -11.79 18.53
N LYS A 392 11.08 -12.39 18.47
CA LYS A 392 12.09 -12.07 17.43
C LYS A 392 11.65 -12.42 16.01
N ASN A 393 10.91 -13.53 15.87
CA ASN A 393 10.44 -14.00 14.56
C ASN A 393 9.17 -13.25 14.11
N ARG A 394 8.48 -12.59 15.02
CA ARG A 394 7.22 -11.89 14.75
C ARG A 394 7.41 -10.68 13.83
N LEU A 395 8.37 -9.81 14.14
CA LEU A 395 8.66 -8.62 13.33
C LEU A 395 9.04 -8.94 11.88
N GLU A 396 9.91 -9.93 11.69
CA GLU A 396 10.34 -10.32 10.34
C GLU A 396 9.19 -10.89 9.54
N ARG A 397 8.35 -11.71 10.16
CA ARG A 397 7.23 -12.32 9.48
C ARG A 397 6.07 -11.33 9.29
N HIS A 398 5.85 -10.40 10.22
CA HIS A 398 4.87 -9.31 10.01
C HIS A 398 5.25 -8.43 8.83
N LYS A 399 6.51 -8.04 8.70
CA LYS A 399 7.01 -7.34 7.51
C LYS A 399 6.77 -8.14 6.24
N ASN A 400 7.01 -9.44 6.30
CA ASN A 400 6.77 -10.35 5.20
C ASN A 400 5.27 -10.48 4.89
N TYR A 401 4.40 -10.55 5.90
CA TYR A 401 2.96 -10.59 5.70
C TYR A 401 2.43 -9.30 5.07
N MET A 402 2.82 -8.15 5.58
CA MET A 402 2.41 -6.86 4.99
C MET A 402 2.90 -6.71 3.55
N SER A 403 4.11 -7.20 3.23
CA SER A 403 4.57 -7.26 1.84
C SER A 403 3.80 -8.28 1.00
N SER A 404 3.22 -9.31 1.62
CA SER A 404 2.42 -10.33 0.93
C SER A 404 1.01 -9.85 0.56
N LEU A 405 0.52 -8.80 1.18
CA LEU A 405 -0.75 -8.16 0.82
C LEU A 405 -0.62 -7.26 -0.43
N HIS A 406 0.60 -6.99 -0.86
CA HIS A 406 0.87 -6.22 -2.07
C HIS A 406 1.15 -7.15 -3.26
N PRO A 407 0.80 -6.76 -4.48
CA PRO A 407 1.04 -7.57 -5.67
C PRO A 407 2.52 -7.94 -5.78
N ALA A 408 2.75 -9.08 -6.39
CA ALA A 408 4.10 -9.55 -6.66
C ALA A 408 4.94 -8.44 -7.30
N THR A 409 6.13 -8.27 -6.78
CA THR A 409 7.11 -7.33 -7.30
C THR A 409 7.32 -7.55 -8.80
N PRO A 410 7.25 -6.53 -9.63
CA PRO A 410 7.59 -6.64 -11.04
C PRO A 410 8.96 -7.28 -11.24
N VAL A 411 9.12 -8.08 -12.28
CA VAL A 411 10.33 -8.87 -12.51
C VAL A 411 11.61 -8.04 -12.57
N ALA A 412 11.52 -6.80 -13.04
CA ALA A 412 12.65 -5.89 -13.07
C ALA A 412 13.07 -5.35 -11.70
N GLU A 413 12.18 -5.31 -10.74
CA GLU A 413 12.50 -4.81 -9.40
C GLU A 413 13.56 -5.64 -8.68
N PRO A 414 13.59 -6.99 -8.80
CA PRO A 414 14.70 -7.76 -8.28
C PRO A 414 16.06 -7.33 -8.81
N ILE A 415 16.16 -7.06 -10.12
CA ILE A 415 17.42 -6.60 -10.73
C ILE A 415 17.79 -5.21 -10.22
N ALA A 416 16.83 -4.29 -10.19
CA ALA A 416 17.04 -2.94 -9.68
C ALA A 416 17.40 -2.93 -8.18
N ARG A 417 16.79 -3.81 -7.40
CA ARG A 417 17.05 -3.95 -5.96
C ARG A 417 18.46 -4.42 -5.66
N ALA A 418 19.02 -5.35 -6.48
CA ALA A 418 20.39 -5.79 -6.32
C ALA A 418 21.40 -4.65 -6.39
N LEU A 419 21.15 -3.67 -7.26
CA LEU A 419 21.98 -2.48 -7.37
C LEU A 419 21.78 -1.50 -6.21
N ALA A 420 20.57 -1.42 -5.67
CA ALA A 420 20.25 -0.49 -4.59
C ALA A 420 20.75 -0.95 -3.22
N GLU A 421 20.71 -2.25 -2.96
CA GLU A 421 21.04 -2.83 -1.65
C GLU A 421 22.51 -3.21 -1.50
N ASN A 422 23.29 -3.05 -2.55
CA ASN A 422 24.72 -3.41 -2.53
C ASN A 422 24.94 -4.88 -2.08
N ASP A 423 23.98 -5.74 -2.38
CA ASP A 423 23.96 -7.12 -1.94
C ASP A 423 24.77 -7.99 -2.89
N LYS A 424 25.47 -8.99 -2.36
CA LYS A 424 26.09 -10.05 -3.14
C LYS A 424 25.08 -10.91 -3.91
N PHE A 425 23.84 -10.72 -3.58
CA PHE A 425 22.69 -11.34 -4.17
C PHE A 425 22.19 -10.49 -5.33
N VAL A 426 22.14 -11.08 -6.50
CA VAL A 426 21.41 -10.53 -7.64
C VAL A 426 19.99 -11.03 -7.55
N PRO A 427 19.02 -10.21 -7.10
CA PRO A 427 17.66 -10.69 -6.95
C PRO A 427 17.13 -11.20 -8.28
N GLY A 428 16.64 -12.40 -8.25
CA GLY A 428 16.22 -13.10 -9.45
C GLY A 428 17.23 -14.10 -9.97
N MET A 429 18.52 -13.90 -9.80
CA MET A 429 19.54 -14.80 -10.32
C MET A 429 20.03 -15.82 -9.30
N GLU A 430 20.64 -15.40 -8.20
CA GLU A 430 21.02 -16.37 -7.15
C GLU A 430 19.81 -17.04 -6.54
N TYR A 431 18.78 -16.29 -6.33
CA TYR A 431 17.51 -16.77 -5.86
C TYR A 431 16.96 -17.90 -6.73
N TYR A 432 16.89 -17.69 -8.04
CA TYR A 432 16.45 -18.71 -8.97
C TYR A 432 17.47 -19.82 -9.21
N ASN A 433 18.74 -19.60 -8.95
CA ASN A 433 19.81 -20.59 -9.15
C ASN A 433 19.95 -21.55 -7.98
N THR A 434 19.61 -21.12 -6.77
CA THR A 434 19.85 -21.90 -5.56
C THR A 434 18.58 -22.57 -5.02
N MET A 435 17.41 -22.06 -5.37
CA MET A 435 16.13 -22.63 -4.92
C MET A 435 15.63 -23.75 -5.81
N LYS A 436 15.08 -24.77 -5.18
CA LYS A 436 14.28 -25.77 -5.90
C LYS A 436 13.00 -25.12 -6.40
N GLU A 437 12.46 -25.62 -7.48
CA GLU A 437 11.23 -25.09 -8.10
C GLU A 437 10.06 -24.99 -7.10
N SER A 438 9.95 -25.95 -6.17
CA SER A 438 8.95 -25.91 -5.10
C SER A 438 9.15 -24.76 -4.11
N GLU A 439 10.40 -24.35 -3.90
CA GLU A 439 10.73 -23.22 -3.01
C GLU A 439 10.47 -21.88 -3.70
N LEU A 440 10.67 -21.81 -5.01
CA LEU A 440 10.33 -20.63 -5.81
C LEU A 440 8.84 -20.32 -5.79
N ILE A 441 8.00 -21.36 -5.91
CA ILE A 441 6.56 -21.22 -5.82
C ILE A 441 6.14 -20.63 -4.48
N GLU A 442 6.83 -21.00 -3.40
CA GLU A 442 6.53 -20.53 -2.05
C GLU A 442 7.00 -19.10 -1.79
N VAL A 443 8.13 -18.72 -2.32
CA VAL A 443 8.79 -17.45 -1.99
C VAL A 443 8.52 -16.37 -3.03
N GLY A 444 8.28 -16.73 -4.26
CA GLY A 444 8.19 -15.78 -5.37
C GLY A 444 6.91 -14.95 -5.46
N THR A 445 5.86 -15.24 -4.68
CA THR A 445 4.58 -14.53 -4.81
C THR A 445 4.38 -13.42 -3.80
N GLY A 446 5.24 -13.26 -2.82
CA GLY A 446 4.95 -12.36 -1.68
C GLY A 446 3.74 -12.78 -0.84
N ARG A 447 2.74 -13.45 -1.44
CA ARG A 447 1.56 -14.02 -0.76
C ARG A 447 1.73 -15.47 -0.36
N SER A 448 2.66 -16.15 -0.94
CA SER A 448 3.01 -17.51 -0.56
C SER A 448 3.58 -17.63 0.85
N LEU A 449 3.87 -16.51 1.49
CA LEU A 449 4.21 -16.47 2.92
C LEU A 449 3.03 -16.87 3.81
N ILE A 450 1.79 -16.76 3.31
CA ILE A 450 0.59 -17.29 3.92
C ILE A 450 0.30 -18.65 3.27
N GLN A 451 1.17 -19.60 3.48
CA GLN A 451 0.95 -20.95 2.96
C GLN A 451 -0.01 -21.73 3.84
N PRO A 452 -1.02 -22.41 3.25
CA PRO A 452 -1.88 -23.30 4.00
C PRO A 452 -1.13 -24.37 4.79
N LYS A 453 0.05 -24.79 4.33
CA LYS A 453 0.89 -25.74 5.05
C LYS A 453 1.46 -25.18 6.36
N ASP A 454 1.81 -23.90 6.40
CA ASP A 454 2.33 -23.27 7.61
C ASP A 454 1.23 -23.13 8.67
N MET A 455 0.00 -23.04 8.22
CA MET A 455 -1.19 -22.91 9.05
C MET A 455 -1.87 -24.24 9.32
N SER A 456 -1.81 -25.20 8.40
CA SER A 456 -2.30 -26.55 8.61
C SER A 456 -1.50 -27.30 9.68
N ALA A 457 -0.34 -26.78 10.09
CA ALA A 457 0.41 -27.29 11.22
C ALA A 457 -0.25 -26.99 12.58
N GLY A 458 -1.41 -26.30 12.59
CA GLY A 458 -2.16 -26.03 13.82
C GLY A 458 -1.47 -25.06 14.77
N LYS A 459 -0.65 -24.14 14.23
CA LYS A 459 -0.05 -23.07 15.02
C LYS A 459 -1.14 -22.13 15.46
N VAL A 460 -1.47 -22.14 16.73
CA VAL A 460 -2.41 -21.21 17.35
C VAL A 460 -1.68 -20.32 18.35
N THR A 461 -2.12 -19.07 18.49
CA THR A 461 -1.55 -18.12 19.43
C THR A 461 -2.40 -17.94 20.68
N ASN A 462 -3.63 -18.44 20.66
CA ASN A 462 -4.51 -18.46 21.80
C ASN A 462 -5.35 -19.74 21.87
N GLY A 463 -5.86 -20.04 23.03
CA GLY A 463 -6.66 -21.24 23.32
C GLY A 463 -8.15 -20.97 23.43
N LEU A 464 -8.68 -19.92 22.76
CA LEU A 464 -10.13 -19.65 22.78
C LEU A 464 -10.91 -20.81 22.16
N LEU A 465 -11.90 -21.34 22.88
CA LEU A 465 -12.66 -22.52 22.48
C LEU A 465 -14.05 -22.17 21.92
N SER A 466 -14.69 -21.15 22.47
CA SER A 466 -16.03 -20.76 22.04
C SER A 466 -16.39 -19.32 22.42
N LEU A 467 -17.36 -18.77 21.69
CA LEU A 467 -18.02 -17.51 21.97
C LEU A 467 -19.48 -17.78 22.36
N PRO A 468 -20.06 -17.04 23.35
CA PRO A 468 -21.42 -17.24 23.80
C PRO A 468 -22.43 -16.57 22.86
N ALA A 469 -23.72 -16.95 22.97
CA ALA A 469 -24.82 -16.32 22.24
C ALA A 469 -24.96 -14.81 22.52
N GLU A 470 -24.62 -14.40 23.74
CA GLU A 470 -24.62 -13.00 24.19
C GLU A 470 -23.68 -12.11 23.39
N PHE A 471 -22.72 -12.68 22.67
CA PHE A 471 -21.85 -11.96 21.75
C PHE A 471 -22.67 -11.16 20.71
N GLY A 472 -23.83 -11.70 20.28
CA GLY A 472 -24.73 -11.02 19.38
C GLY A 472 -25.38 -9.73 19.92
N LYS A 473 -25.14 -9.34 21.17
CA LYS A 473 -25.55 -8.06 21.75
C LYS A 473 -24.60 -6.91 21.44
N LEU A 474 -23.44 -7.20 20.85
CA LEU A 474 -22.44 -6.19 20.48
C LEU A 474 -22.83 -5.49 19.18
N GLU A 475 -23.99 -4.86 19.16
CA GLU A 475 -24.57 -4.27 17.93
C GLU A 475 -23.74 -3.11 17.35
N LYS A 476 -22.87 -2.48 18.17
CA LYS A 476 -21.96 -1.38 17.76
C LYS A 476 -20.60 -1.87 17.29
N LEU A 477 -20.33 -3.17 17.37
CA LEU A 477 -19.05 -3.73 16.95
C LEU A 477 -18.86 -3.55 15.44
N GLU A 478 -17.82 -2.82 15.05
CA GLU A 478 -17.45 -2.51 13.67
C GLU A 478 -16.32 -3.38 13.16
N GLN A 479 -15.38 -3.74 14.05
CA GLN A 479 -14.21 -4.55 13.72
C GLN A 479 -14.09 -5.76 14.64
N LEU A 480 -13.96 -6.94 14.05
CA LEU A 480 -13.79 -8.19 14.79
C LEU A 480 -12.72 -9.05 14.15
N PHE A 481 -11.69 -9.37 14.90
CA PHE A 481 -10.61 -10.25 14.46
C PHE A 481 -10.54 -11.49 15.34
N ILE A 482 -10.74 -12.67 14.73
CA ILE A 482 -10.61 -13.99 15.35
C ILE A 482 -9.55 -14.74 14.56
N ALA A 483 -8.37 -14.87 15.09
CA ALA A 483 -7.27 -15.48 14.36
C ALA A 483 -6.42 -16.40 15.24
N ASN A 484 -5.81 -17.39 14.59
CA ASN A 484 -4.86 -18.33 15.22
C ASN A 484 -5.42 -18.94 16.52
N SER A 485 -6.69 -19.37 16.47
CA SER A 485 -7.50 -19.74 17.63
C SER A 485 -8.01 -21.17 17.55
N LYS A 486 -8.26 -21.80 18.70
CA LYS A 486 -8.88 -23.12 18.80
C LYS A 486 -10.41 -23.11 18.70
N ILE A 487 -10.99 -22.01 18.32
CA ILE A 487 -12.44 -21.90 18.20
C ILE A 487 -12.99 -22.90 17.19
N THR A 488 -14.08 -23.57 17.53
CA THR A 488 -14.66 -24.61 16.69
C THR A 488 -15.86 -24.14 15.88
N THR A 489 -16.57 -23.12 16.36
CA THR A 489 -17.78 -22.57 15.71
C THR A 489 -18.09 -21.17 16.26
N LEU A 490 -18.93 -20.44 15.55
CA LEU A 490 -19.49 -19.16 15.97
C LEU A 490 -21.00 -19.30 16.22
N PRO A 491 -21.56 -18.66 17.26
CA PRO A 491 -22.99 -18.71 17.55
C PRO A 491 -23.82 -18.04 16.45
N MET A 492 -25.03 -18.50 16.24
CA MET A 492 -25.94 -17.95 15.22
C MET A 492 -26.30 -16.49 15.48
N GLU A 493 -26.22 -16.04 16.73
CA GLU A 493 -26.46 -14.68 17.21
C GLU A 493 -25.44 -13.68 16.66
N PHE A 494 -24.32 -14.13 16.11
CA PHE A 494 -23.40 -13.28 15.35
C PHE A 494 -24.10 -12.51 14.24
N ALA A 495 -25.15 -13.07 13.68
CA ALA A 495 -26.01 -12.38 12.70
C ALA A 495 -26.62 -11.05 13.20
N ASN A 496 -26.59 -10.80 14.50
CA ASN A 496 -27.09 -9.57 15.12
C ASN A 496 -26.05 -8.45 15.21
N LEU A 497 -24.79 -8.70 14.79
CA LEU A 497 -23.75 -7.66 14.72
C LEU A 497 -24.04 -6.70 13.55
N LYS A 498 -24.89 -5.72 13.81
CA LYS A 498 -25.47 -4.86 12.75
C LYS A 498 -24.51 -3.82 12.19
N SER A 499 -23.45 -3.49 12.93
CA SER A 499 -22.47 -2.48 12.53
C SER A 499 -21.17 -3.09 11.99
N LEU A 500 -21.04 -4.42 11.97
CA LEU A 500 -19.78 -5.08 11.63
C LEU A 500 -19.43 -4.89 10.16
N THR A 501 -18.35 -4.16 9.91
CA THR A 501 -17.81 -3.86 8.58
C THR A 501 -16.56 -4.67 8.25
N ASP A 502 -15.72 -4.93 9.26
CA ASP A 502 -14.42 -5.57 9.11
C ASP A 502 -14.36 -6.85 9.94
N LEU A 503 -14.21 -7.97 9.25
CA LEU A 503 -14.22 -9.29 9.88
C LEU A 503 -12.99 -10.09 9.50
N GLU A 504 -12.35 -10.68 10.50
CA GLU A 504 -11.35 -11.72 10.30
C GLU A 504 -11.75 -12.99 11.04
N VAL A 505 -11.79 -14.14 10.33
CA VAL A 505 -11.83 -15.50 10.89
C VAL A 505 -10.73 -16.29 10.18
N TYR A 506 -9.55 -16.22 10.76
CA TYR A 506 -8.30 -16.63 10.15
C TYR A 506 -7.61 -17.73 10.93
N ASN A 507 -7.19 -18.80 10.28
CA ASN A 507 -6.45 -19.90 10.87
C ASN A 507 -7.09 -20.42 12.18
N CYS A 508 -8.33 -20.89 12.06
CA CYS A 508 -9.03 -21.58 13.13
C CYS A 508 -9.01 -23.11 12.85
N PRO A 509 -7.93 -23.82 13.21
CA PRO A 509 -7.70 -25.20 12.78
C PRO A 509 -8.69 -26.21 13.33
N ASP A 510 -9.46 -25.87 14.35
CA ASP A 510 -10.47 -26.74 14.94
C ASP A 510 -11.89 -26.45 14.41
N MET A 511 -12.05 -25.45 13.52
CA MET A 511 -13.31 -25.08 12.89
C MET A 511 -13.56 -25.94 11.65
N VAL A 512 -14.47 -26.89 11.76
CA VAL A 512 -14.78 -27.88 10.69
C VAL A 512 -15.85 -27.39 9.71
N GLU A 513 -16.84 -26.65 10.21
CA GLU A 513 -17.96 -26.15 9.44
C GLU A 513 -17.83 -24.63 9.24
N PHE A 514 -18.25 -24.15 8.06
CA PHE A 514 -18.35 -22.71 7.82
C PHE A 514 -19.43 -22.10 8.73
N PRO A 515 -19.12 -21.08 9.53
CA PRO A 515 -20.07 -20.47 10.46
C PRO A 515 -21.09 -19.60 9.71
N MET A 516 -22.25 -20.17 9.41
CA MET A 516 -23.31 -19.58 8.58
C MET A 516 -23.86 -18.25 9.11
N ALA A 517 -23.62 -17.90 10.37
CA ALA A 517 -23.96 -16.61 10.93
C ALA A 517 -23.26 -15.46 10.20
N LEU A 518 -22.02 -15.67 9.74
CA LEU A 518 -21.22 -14.66 9.02
C LEU A 518 -21.88 -14.22 7.72
N ALA A 519 -22.50 -15.14 7.03
CA ALA A 519 -23.23 -14.86 5.79
C ALA A 519 -24.50 -14.03 5.99
N LYS A 520 -24.94 -13.79 7.23
CA LYS A 520 -26.11 -12.98 7.58
C LYS A 520 -25.78 -11.57 8.04
N LEU A 521 -24.51 -11.24 8.16
CA LEU A 521 -24.05 -9.90 8.53
C LEU A 521 -24.50 -8.85 7.49
N PRO A 522 -25.09 -7.72 7.90
CA PRO A 522 -25.72 -6.82 6.93
C PRO A 522 -24.78 -5.74 6.39
N GLU A 523 -23.65 -5.43 7.07
CA GLU A 523 -22.82 -4.28 6.75
C GLU A 523 -21.37 -4.65 6.37
N LEU A 524 -21.08 -5.93 6.15
CA LEU A 524 -19.72 -6.40 5.90
C LEU A 524 -19.13 -5.78 4.64
N VAL A 525 -17.96 -5.17 4.77
CA VAL A 525 -17.18 -4.51 3.71
C VAL A 525 -15.88 -5.26 3.44
N SER A 526 -15.19 -5.68 4.50
CA SER A 526 -13.95 -6.42 4.44
C SER A 526 -14.08 -7.75 5.19
N ALA A 527 -13.71 -8.85 4.54
CA ALA A 527 -13.73 -10.17 5.13
C ALA A 527 -12.43 -10.92 4.85
N ASN A 528 -11.70 -11.23 5.90
CA ASN A 528 -10.58 -12.17 5.86
C ASN A 528 -11.02 -13.51 6.47
N LEU A 529 -11.33 -14.47 5.61
CA LEU A 529 -11.78 -15.81 6.00
C LEU A 529 -10.76 -16.87 5.56
N ALA A 530 -9.50 -16.50 5.56
CA ALA A 530 -8.42 -17.28 5.01
C ALA A 530 -7.96 -18.39 5.94
N CYS A 531 -7.46 -19.45 5.31
CA CYS A 531 -6.61 -20.44 5.98
C CYS A 531 -7.29 -21.22 7.10
N ASN A 532 -8.55 -21.60 6.89
CA ASN A 532 -9.28 -22.48 7.80
C ASN A 532 -9.15 -23.95 7.32
N PRO A 533 -8.12 -24.66 7.76
CA PRO A 533 -7.64 -25.87 7.09
C PRO A 533 -8.57 -27.08 7.29
N GLN A 534 -9.51 -27.02 8.20
CA GLN A 534 -10.46 -28.14 8.44
C GLN A 534 -11.76 -27.98 7.67
N TRP A 535 -12.01 -26.84 7.02
CA TRP A 535 -13.12 -26.78 6.10
C TRP A 535 -12.92 -27.79 4.97
N SER A 536 -13.96 -28.56 4.68
CA SER A 536 -14.00 -29.35 3.46
C SER A 536 -14.24 -28.45 2.23
N ALA A 537 -14.00 -28.96 1.03
CA ALA A 537 -14.32 -28.25 -0.20
C ALA A 537 -15.82 -27.87 -0.26
N GLU A 538 -16.71 -28.73 0.28
CA GLU A 538 -18.13 -28.47 0.35
C GLU A 538 -18.45 -27.32 1.31
N GLU A 539 -17.85 -27.30 2.50
CA GLU A 539 -18.07 -26.21 3.47
C GLU A 539 -17.49 -24.89 2.97
N ALA A 540 -16.32 -24.89 2.32
CA ALA A 540 -15.78 -23.71 1.69
C ALA A 540 -16.70 -23.16 0.58
N LEU A 541 -17.21 -24.03 -0.28
CA LEU A 541 -18.15 -23.64 -1.34
C LEU A 541 -19.49 -23.14 -0.76
N LYS A 542 -20.03 -23.81 0.24
CA LYS A 542 -21.25 -23.42 0.94
C LYS A 542 -21.10 -22.02 1.57
N GLY A 543 -19.98 -21.77 2.23
CA GLY A 543 -19.66 -20.49 2.85
C GLY A 543 -19.58 -19.35 1.82
N LEU A 544 -18.85 -19.57 0.74
CA LEU A 544 -18.70 -18.57 -0.32
C LEU A 544 -20.04 -18.25 -1.00
N LYS A 545 -20.85 -19.29 -1.31
CA LYS A 545 -22.22 -19.09 -1.85
C LYS A 545 -23.09 -18.29 -0.89
N ALA A 546 -23.02 -18.60 0.40
CA ALA A 546 -23.83 -17.92 1.40
C ALA A 546 -23.45 -16.43 1.53
N LEU A 547 -22.17 -16.10 1.52
CA LEU A 547 -21.68 -14.70 1.49
C LEU A 547 -22.13 -13.98 0.21
N ALA A 548 -21.97 -14.62 -0.93
CA ALA A 548 -22.35 -14.06 -2.23
C ALA A 548 -23.88 -13.90 -2.44
N THR A 549 -24.68 -14.49 -1.57
CA THR A 549 -26.15 -14.35 -1.59
C THR A 549 -26.71 -13.64 -0.35
N GLY A 550 -25.86 -13.41 0.63
CA GLY A 550 -26.18 -12.74 1.89
C GLY A 550 -26.51 -11.25 1.76
N PRO A 551 -26.89 -10.60 2.85
CA PRO A 551 -27.27 -9.18 2.85
C PRO A 551 -26.11 -8.25 2.50
N SER A 552 -24.86 -8.61 2.81
CA SER A 552 -23.68 -7.78 2.52
C SER A 552 -23.11 -7.97 1.11
N LYS A 553 -23.68 -8.82 0.28
CA LYS A 553 -23.17 -9.15 -1.08
C LYS A 553 -22.84 -7.92 -1.93
N GLU A 554 -23.62 -6.84 -1.81
CA GLU A 554 -23.40 -5.60 -2.56
C GLU A 554 -22.54 -4.57 -1.82
N LYS A 555 -22.01 -4.93 -0.63
CA LYS A 555 -21.19 -4.07 0.21
C LYS A 555 -19.74 -4.54 0.28
N ILE A 556 -19.54 -5.86 0.21
CA ILE A 556 -18.20 -6.47 0.30
C ILE A 556 -17.32 -5.93 -0.83
N GLN A 557 -16.18 -5.35 -0.42
CA GLN A 557 -15.16 -4.79 -1.30
C GLN A 557 -13.86 -5.61 -1.26
N ILE A 558 -13.58 -6.25 -0.13
CA ILE A 558 -12.37 -7.04 0.09
C ILE A 558 -12.76 -8.41 0.61
N LEU A 559 -12.30 -9.46 -0.08
CA LEU A 559 -12.48 -10.84 0.35
C LEU A 559 -11.18 -11.63 0.20
N TYR A 560 -10.59 -12.00 1.34
CA TYR A 560 -9.54 -13.01 1.42
C TYR A 560 -10.16 -14.36 1.75
N TYR A 561 -10.05 -15.31 0.82
CA TYR A 561 -10.61 -16.67 0.94
C TYR A 561 -9.55 -17.74 0.62
N LEU A 562 -8.28 -17.37 0.76
CA LEU A 562 -7.14 -18.23 0.43
C LEU A 562 -7.01 -19.41 1.42
N GLY A 563 -6.44 -20.49 0.95
CA GLY A 563 -6.06 -21.63 1.79
C GLY A 563 -7.21 -22.47 2.39
N ASN A 564 -8.41 -22.41 1.81
CA ASN A 564 -9.62 -23.05 2.34
C ASN A 564 -10.04 -24.35 1.63
N LYS A 565 -9.20 -24.89 0.73
CA LYS A 565 -9.52 -26.07 -0.10
C LYS A 565 -10.71 -25.90 -1.03
N LEU A 566 -11.07 -24.66 -1.38
CA LEU A 566 -12.13 -24.41 -2.34
C LEU A 566 -11.81 -25.06 -3.69
N GLU A 567 -12.76 -25.77 -4.30
CA GLU A 567 -12.58 -26.46 -5.60
C GLU A 567 -13.31 -25.75 -6.74
N ILE A 568 -14.35 -25.00 -6.43
CA ILE A 568 -15.22 -24.35 -7.42
C ILE A 568 -15.49 -22.91 -6.99
N ILE A 569 -15.28 -21.94 -7.88
CA ILE A 569 -15.80 -20.59 -7.69
C ILE A 569 -17.24 -20.57 -8.25
N PRO A 570 -18.25 -20.35 -7.39
CA PRO A 570 -19.62 -20.43 -7.79
C PRO A 570 -20.07 -19.18 -8.56
N LYS A 571 -21.08 -19.34 -9.42
CA LYS A 571 -21.65 -18.22 -10.18
C LYS A 571 -22.22 -17.09 -9.32
N GLU A 572 -22.65 -17.39 -8.10
CA GLU A 572 -23.17 -16.43 -7.14
C GLU A 572 -22.18 -15.32 -6.79
N ILE A 573 -20.86 -15.52 -7.01
CA ILE A 573 -19.83 -14.50 -6.80
C ILE A 573 -20.14 -13.20 -7.55
N LYS A 574 -20.83 -13.30 -8.67
CA LYS A 574 -21.28 -12.16 -9.50
C LYS A 574 -22.24 -11.20 -8.79
N ASN A 575 -22.82 -11.62 -7.67
CA ASN A 575 -23.65 -10.73 -6.84
C ASN A 575 -22.85 -9.73 -6.01
N MET A 576 -21.55 -9.95 -5.84
CA MET A 576 -20.67 -9.06 -5.09
C MET A 576 -20.23 -7.86 -5.95
N LYS A 577 -21.17 -6.97 -6.25
CA LYS A 577 -21.00 -5.90 -7.25
C LYS A 577 -19.90 -4.86 -6.93
N LYS A 578 -19.52 -4.72 -5.66
CA LYS A 578 -18.53 -3.75 -5.21
C LYS A 578 -17.16 -4.35 -4.92
N ILE A 579 -16.99 -5.64 -5.21
CA ILE A 579 -15.73 -6.31 -4.92
C ILE A 579 -14.58 -5.63 -5.67
N GLY A 580 -13.55 -5.22 -4.94
CA GLY A 580 -12.32 -4.65 -5.46
C GLY A 580 -11.14 -5.60 -5.33
N LEU A 581 -11.09 -6.38 -4.23
CA LEU A 581 -10.06 -7.38 -4.02
C LEU A 581 -10.68 -8.75 -3.77
N LEU A 582 -10.26 -9.73 -4.58
CA LEU A 582 -10.56 -11.15 -4.40
C LEU A 582 -9.25 -11.95 -4.33
N ASP A 583 -9.04 -12.63 -3.21
CA ASP A 583 -7.90 -13.52 -3.07
C ASP A 583 -8.36 -14.98 -2.80
N PHE A 584 -8.21 -15.82 -3.81
CA PHE A 584 -8.47 -17.26 -3.76
C PHE A 584 -7.18 -18.10 -3.83
N THR A 585 -6.05 -17.50 -3.53
CA THR A 585 -4.73 -18.16 -3.56
C THR A 585 -4.72 -19.45 -2.74
N SER A 586 -3.94 -20.43 -3.18
CA SER A 586 -3.66 -21.67 -2.45
C SER A 586 -4.91 -22.46 -2.07
N ASN A 587 -5.85 -22.53 -2.98
CA ASN A 587 -7.01 -23.41 -2.91
C ASN A 587 -6.82 -24.66 -3.83
N ARG A 588 -7.91 -25.31 -4.24
CA ARG A 588 -7.91 -26.43 -5.18
C ARG A 588 -8.79 -26.16 -6.37
N ILE A 589 -8.97 -24.89 -6.71
CA ILE A 589 -9.92 -24.44 -7.69
C ILE A 589 -9.54 -24.99 -9.06
N HIS A 590 -10.44 -25.77 -9.63
CA HIS A 590 -10.34 -26.32 -10.97
C HIS A 590 -11.44 -25.81 -11.90
N THR A 591 -12.48 -25.16 -11.35
CA THR A 591 -13.63 -24.67 -12.11
C THR A 591 -14.08 -23.32 -11.58
N ILE A 592 -14.37 -22.42 -12.51
CA ILE A 592 -15.15 -21.20 -12.30
C ILE A 592 -16.46 -21.44 -13.05
N GLU A 593 -17.60 -21.46 -12.35
CA GLU A 593 -18.87 -21.91 -12.94
C GLU A 593 -19.35 -21.04 -14.11
N GLU A 594 -19.15 -19.73 -14.05
CA GLU A 594 -19.57 -18.80 -15.10
C GLU A 594 -18.59 -17.63 -15.24
N ALA A 595 -18.49 -17.07 -16.43
CA ALA A 595 -17.79 -15.81 -16.65
C ALA A 595 -18.43 -14.68 -15.84
N TRP A 596 -17.61 -13.76 -15.38
CA TRP A 596 -18.07 -12.61 -14.60
C TRP A 596 -18.50 -11.43 -15.47
N GLY A 597 -18.03 -11.38 -16.70
CA GLY A 597 -18.37 -10.35 -17.67
C GLY A 597 -18.14 -8.95 -17.12
N THR A 598 -19.17 -8.12 -17.16
CA THR A 598 -19.17 -6.76 -16.60
C THR A 598 -19.85 -6.66 -15.24
N GLU A 599 -20.28 -7.79 -14.67
CA GLU A 599 -21.07 -7.80 -13.44
C GLU A 599 -20.28 -7.47 -12.20
N ILE A 600 -19.03 -7.94 -12.13
CA ILE A 600 -18.06 -7.55 -11.08
C ILE A 600 -16.75 -7.13 -11.75
N LYS A 601 -16.07 -6.19 -11.11
CA LYS A 601 -14.86 -5.56 -11.64
C LYS A 601 -13.79 -5.47 -10.56
N PRO A 602 -13.13 -6.58 -10.20
CA PRO A 602 -12.09 -6.55 -9.19
C PRO A 602 -10.90 -5.70 -9.68
N VAL A 603 -10.34 -4.91 -8.79
CA VAL A 603 -9.09 -4.19 -9.01
C VAL A 603 -7.91 -5.15 -8.84
N GLN A 604 -8.02 -6.08 -7.90
CA GLN A 604 -7.04 -7.11 -7.63
C GLN A 604 -7.71 -8.48 -7.58
N LEU A 605 -7.27 -9.38 -8.46
CA LEU A 605 -7.75 -10.74 -8.53
C LEU A 605 -6.58 -11.72 -8.44
N TYR A 606 -6.63 -12.59 -7.45
CA TYR A 606 -5.61 -13.59 -7.19
C TYR A 606 -6.20 -15.00 -7.19
N LEU A 607 -5.72 -15.83 -8.10
CA LEU A 607 -6.11 -17.22 -8.30
C LEU A 607 -4.90 -18.17 -8.24
N ASP A 608 -3.82 -17.72 -7.60
CA ASP A 608 -2.55 -18.41 -7.56
C ASP A 608 -2.62 -19.76 -6.84
N ASN A 609 -1.73 -20.68 -7.18
CA ASN A 609 -1.62 -21.98 -6.54
C ASN A 609 -2.96 -22.76 -6.54
N ASN A 610 -3.57 -22.89 -7.70
CA ASN A 610 -4.82 -23.60 -7.90
C ASN A 610 -4.67 -24.67 -9.01
N GLN A 611 -5.76 -25.15 -9.55
CA GLN A 611 -5.79 -26.23 -10.55
C GLN A 611 -6.56 -25.84 -11.81
N LEU A 612 -6.67 -24.55 -12.10
CA LEU A 612 -7.38 -24.03 -13.26
C LEU A 612 -6.71 -24.49 -14.55
N THR A 613 -7.52 -24.99 -15.49
CA THR A 613 -7.08 -25.36 -16.84
C THR A 613 -7.53 -24.34 -17.87
N GLU A 614 -8.61 -23.61 -17.58
CA GLU A 614 -9.22 -22.61 -18.45
C GLU A 614 -10.04 -21.62 -17.64
N PHE A 615 -10.42 -20.51 -18.27
CA PHE A 615 -11.38 -19.55 -17.74
C PHE A 615 -12.67 -19.61 -18.57
N PRO A 616 -13.85 -19.55 -17.95
CA PRO A 616 -15.10 -19.39 -18.68
C PRO A 616 -15.17 -18.00 -19.29
N VAL A 617 -15.70 -17.90 -20.50
CA VAL A 617 -15.96 -16.61 -21.14
C VAL A 617 -17.45 -16.47 -21.46
N ASP A 618 -17.92 -15.22 -21.50
CA ASP A 618 -19.28 -14.88 -21.88
C ASP A 618 -19.47 -14.91 -23.43
N GLU A 619 -20.63 -14.56 -23.91
CA GLU A 619 -20.95 -14.48 -25.36
C GLU A 619 -20.06 -13.46 -26.13
N ASN A 620 -19.37 -12.58 -25.42
CA ASN A 620 -18.45 -11.59 -25.96
C ASN A 620 -16.99 -12.02 -25.86
N GLY A 621 -16.70 -13.21 -25.32
CA GLY A 621 -15.35 -13.70 -25.09
C GLY A 621 -14.69 -13.07 -23.86
N ILE A 622 -15.46 -12.55 -22.89
CA ILE A 622 -14.93 -11.90 -21.69
C ILE A 622 -15.12 -12.82 -20.49
N PHE A 623 -14.05 -13.12 -19.77
CA PHE A 623 -14.13 -13.71 -18.43
C PHE A 623 -14.54 -12.67 -17.40
N CYS A 624 -13.75 -11.60 -17.27
CA CYS A 624 -13.99 -10.54 -16.32
C CYS A 624 -13.51 -9.21 -16.91
N PHE A 625 -14.35 -8.20 -16.89
CA PHE A 625 -13.98 -6.87 -17.35
C PHE A 625 -13.23 -6.13 -16.24
N MET A 626 -11.91 -6.01 -16.39
CA MET A 626 -11.01 -5.42 -15.40
C MET A 626 -10.52 -4.03 -15.88
N GLU A 627 -11.39 -3.04 -15.82
CA GLU A 627 -11.04 -1.65 -16.13
C GLU A 627 -10.24 -1.05 -14.97
N ASP A 628 -9.08 -0.50 -15.26
CA ASP A 628 -8.14 0.08 -14.30
C ASP A 628 -7.70 -0.93 -13.20
N ALA A 629 -7.59 -2.22 -13.55
CA ALA A 629 -7.14 -3.23 -12.60
C ALA A 629 -5.64 -3.11 -12.30
N GLU A 630 -5.29 -3.38 -11.05
CA GLU A 630 -3.90 -3.42 -10.62
C GLU A 630 -3.27 -4.79 -10.90
N THR A 631 -3.98 -5.87 -10.56
CA THR A 631 -3.42 -7.21 -10.66
C THR A 631 -4.45 -8.24 -11.09
N PHE A 632 -4.06 -9.03 -12.07
CA PHE A 632 -4.67 -10.31 -12.37
C PHE A 632 -3.61 -11.40 -12.32
N SER A 633 -3.68 -12.26 -11.33
CA SER A 633 -2.73 -13.36 -11.13
C SER A 633 -3.43 -14.71 -11.09
N ALA A 634 -2.95 -15.66 -11.90
CA ALA A 634 -3.32 -17.07 -11.86
C ALA A 634 -2.06 -17.94 -11.96
N ARG A 635 -1.05 -17.55 -11.23
CA ARG A 635 0.22 -18.23 -11.14
C ARG A 635 0.08 -19.63 -10.56
N ASN A 636 0.94 -20.54 -11.01
CA ASN A 636 0.96 -21.93 -10.54
C ASN A 636 -0.41 -22.60 -10.62
N ASN A 637 -0.92 -22.67 -11.84
CA ASN A 637 -2.15 -23.38 -12.23
C ASN A 637 -1.82 -24.44 -13.29
N LYS A 638 -2.81 -24.89 -14.02
CA LYS A 638 -2.69 -25.91 -15.08
C LYS A 638 -3.11 -25.37 -16.46
N LEU A 639 -2.98 -24.05 -16.65
CA LEU A 639 -3.33 -23.41 -17.90
C LEU A 639 -2.42 -23.93 -19.02
N THR A 640 -2.99 -24.39 -20.13
CA THR A 640 -2.26 -24.89 -21.29
C THR A 640 -2.22 -23.89 -22.44
N GLU A 641 -3.08 -22.89 -22.39
CA GLU A 641 -3.14 -21.80 -23.35
C GLU A 641 -3.18 -20.47 -22.58
N PHE A 642 -2.68 -19.43 -23.21
CA PHE A 642 -2.89 -18.08 -22.67
C PHE A 642 -4.40 -17.81 -22.72
N PRO A 643 -5.01 -17.44 -21.59
CA PRO A 643 -6.45 -17.37 -21.50
C PRO A 643 -7.05 -16.38 -22.49
N ASP A 644 -8.06 -16.80 -23.24
CA ASP A 644 -8.85 -15.96 -24.14
C ASP A 644 -9.94 -15.20 -23.34
N ILE A 645 -9.50 -14.44 -22.34
CA ILE A 645 -10.34 -13.74 -21.37
C ILE A 645 -10.47 -12.25 -21.65
N PHE A 646 -9.60 -11.73 -22.51
CA PHE A 646 -9.56 -10.33 -22.88
C PHE A 646 -10.35 -10.11 -24.17
N SER A 647 -11.26 -9.15 -24.15
CA SER A 647 -12.06 -8.85 -25.34
C SER A 647 -11.47 -7.72 -26.15
N ALA A 648 -11.39 -7.91 -27.47
CA ALA A 648 -11.09 -6.82 -28.41
C ALA A 648 -12.13 -5.68 -28.43
N LYS A 649 -13.28 -5.88 -27.79
CA LYS A 649 -14.35 -4.87 -27.70
C LYS A 649 -14.19 -3.92 -26.51
N SER A 650 -13.28 -4.22 -25.60
CA SER A 650 -13.09 -3.47 -24.34
C SER A 650 -11.70 -2.89 -24.32
N ILE A 651 -11.59 -1.59 -24.04
CA ILE A 651 -10.30 -0.92 -23.78
C ILE A 651 -10.15 -0.80 -22.28
N TYR A 652 -9.17 -1.48 -21.70
CA TYR A 652 -8.84 -1.36 -20.29
C TYR A 652 -7.36 -1.64 -20.02
N THR A 653 -6.90 -1.14 -18.88
CA THR A 653 -5.51 -1.26 -18.43
C THR A 653 -5.44 -2.16 -17.21
N ILE A 654 -4.53 -3.13 -17.25
CA ILE A 654 -4.15 -3.96 -16.10
C ILE A 654 -2.66 -3.70 -15.84
N VAL A 655 -2.30 -3.34 -14.61
CA VAL A 655 -0.89 -3.07 -14.30
C VAL A 655 -0.09 -4.38 -14.37
N THR A 656 -0.56 -5.43 -13.69
CA THR A 656 0.16 -6.72 -13.61
C THR A 656 -0.72 -7.88 -14.03
N VAL A 657 -0.23 -8.67 -14.98
CA VAL A 657 -0.75 -9.99 -15.35
C VAL A 657 0.32 -11.03 -15.05
N ASP A 658 0.01 -11.97 -14.13
CA ASP A 658 0.91 -13.06 -13.79
C ASP A 658 0.27 -14.43 -14.05
N PHE A 659 0.75 -15.12 -15.08
CA PHE A 659 0.41 -16.50 -15.43
C PHE A 659 1.63 -17.42 -15.40
N SER A 660 2.62 -17.07 -14.60
CA SER A 660 3.83 -17.90 -14.43
C SER A 660 3.52 -19.26 -13.81
N TYR A 661 4.43 -20.21 -13.98
CA TYR A 661 4.28 -21.58 -13.46
C TYR A 661 3.00 -22.27 -13.92
N ASN A 662 2.67 -22.11 -15.19
CA ASN A 662 1.61 -22.83 -15.88
C ASN A 662 2.21 -23.77 -16.95
N GLN A 663 1.37 -24.24 -17.85
CA GLN A 663 1.75 -25.13 -18.97
C GLN A 663 1.38 -24.48 -20.31
N ILE A 664 1.42 -23.16 -20.39
CA ILE A 664 1.02 -22.39 -21.57
C ILE A 664 1.93 -22.75 -22.73
N THR A 665 1.33 -23.13 -23.87
CA THR A 665 2.08 -23.56 -25.08
C THR A 665 2.23 -22.42 -26.09
N SER A 666 1.31 -21.46 -26.09
CA SER A 666 1.32 -20.34 -27.02
C SER A 666 0.54 -19.14 -26.52
N VAL A 667 0.89 -17.95 -27.02
CA VAL A 667 0.17 -16.70 -26.83
C VAL A 667 -0.08 -16.14 -28.24
N GLN A 668 -1.12 -16.60 -28.93
CA GLN A 668 -1.26 -16.38 -30.39
C GLN A 668 -2.48 -15.55 -30.82
N ASN A 669 -3.40 -15.21 -29.92
CA ASN A 669 -4.62 -14.55 -30.34
C ASN A 669 -4.54 -13.03 -30.16
N GLY A 670 -3.81 -12.36 -31.06
CA GLY A 670 -3.60 -10.91 -31.02
C GLY A 670 -4.88 -10.08 -31.15
N GLU A 671 -5.96 -10.62 -31.72
CA GLU A 671 -7.22 -9.91 -31.81
C GLU A 671 -7.86 -9.71 -30.42
N ASN A 672 -7.64 -10.61 -29.48
CA ASN A 672 -8.17 -10.52 -28.11
C ASN A 672 -7.38 -9.56 -27.22
N PHE A 673 -6.21 -9.10 -27.65
CA PHE A 673 -5.38 -8.15 -26.92
C PHE A 673 -5.59 -6.71 -27.38
N LYS A 674 -6.34 -6.46 -28.44
CA LYS A 674 -6.62 -5.11 -28.92
C LYS A 674 -7.40 -4.34 -27.84
N GLY A 675 -6.85 -3.22 -27.43
CA GLY A 675 -7.43 -2.38 -26.39
C GLY A 675 -7.09 -2.74 -24.96
N ILE A 676 -6.29 -3.78 -24.72
CA ILE A 676 -5.73 -4.10 -23.42
C ILE A 676 -4.34 -3.49 -23.32
N ASN A 677 -4.09 -2.85 -22.19
CA ASN A 677 -2.77 -2.33 -21.86
C ASN A 677 -2.28 -3.01 -20.58
N VAL A 678 -1.17 -3.72 -20.67
CA VAL A 678 -0.52 -4.41 -19.56
C VAL A 678 0.87 -3.83 -19.36
N GLU A 679 1.19 -3.38 -18.14
CA GLU A 679 2.51 -2.86 -17.83
C GLU A 679 3.51 -3.97 -17.50
N THR A 680 3.06 -4.96 -16.72
CA THR A 680 3.86 -6.10 -16.28
C THR A 680 3.22 -7.40 -16.75
N LEU A 681 3.91 -8.14 -17.59
CA LEU A 681 3.51 -9.47 -18.02
C LEU A 681 4.50 -10.51 -17.51
N ASN A 682 4.04 -11.44 -16.68
CA ASN A 682 4.82 -12.55 -16.17
C ASN A 682 4.28 -13.88 -16.72
N LEU A 683 5.07 -14.53 -17.58
CA LEU A 683 4.83 -15.86 -18.12
C LEU A 683 5.93 -16.85 -17.74
N ALA A 684 6.75 -16.52 -16.74
CA ALA A 684 7.88 -17.33 -16.35
C ALA A 684 7.50 -18.78 -16.02
N ASN A 685 8.39 -19.70 -16.30
CA ASN A 685 8.24 -21.12 -15.99
C ASN A 685 6.98 -21.77 -16.63
N ASN A 686 6.62 -21.31 -17.82
CA ASN A 686 5.77 -22.03 -18.73
C ASN A 686 6.67 -22.85 -19.68
N SER A 687 7.20 -23.97 -19.21
CA SER A 687 8.20 -24.77 -19.95
C SER A 687 7.71 -25.35 -21.27
N THR A 688 6.43 -25.24 -21.53
CA THR A 688 5.76 -25.61 -22.78
C THR A 688 5.65 -24.46 -23.80
N LEU A 689 5.95 -23.23 -23.38
CA LEU A 689 5.94 -22.03 -24.22
C LEU A 689 7.26 -21.93 -25.01
N THR A 690 7.25 -22.46 -26.24
CA THR A 690 8.46 -22.53 -27.09
C THR A 690 8.56 -21.35 -28.05
N LYS A 691 7.58 -20.46 -28.09
CA LYS A 691 7.56 -19.29 -28.98
C LYS A 691 7.33 -18.01 -28.19
N TYR A 692 8.07 -16.99 -28.55
CA TYR A 692 7.87 -15.65 -28.02
C TYR A 692 6.45 -15.13 -28.31
N PRO A 693 5.79 -14.43 -27.39
CA PRO A 693 4.41 -13.94 -27.54
C PRO A 693 4.31 -12.68 -28.44
N VAL A 694 4.66 -12.83 -29.72
CA VAL A 694 4.76 -11.73 -30.71
C VAL A 694 3.45 -10.96 -30.84
N GLU A 695 2.34 -11.68 -30.93
CA GLU A 695 1.04 -11.05 -31.13
C GLU A 695 0.60 -10.23 -29.90
N PHE A 696 0.98 -10.66 -28.72
CA PHE A 696 0.78 -9.87 -27.50
C PHE A 696 1.61 -8.59 -27.56
N ALA A 697 2.91 -8.68 -27.88
CA ALA A 697 3.78 -7.53 -28.02
C ALA A 697 3.24 -6.52 -29.04
N LYS A 698 2.77 -6.97 -30.20
CA LYS A 698 2.15 -6.12 -31.22
C LYS A 698 0.87 -5.41 -30.78
N SER A 699 0.17 -5.96 -29.80
CA SER A 699 -1.11 -5.43 -29.30
C SER A 699 -0.98 -4.56 -28.06
N ASN A 700 0.14 -4.66 -27.33
CA ASN A 700 0.37 -4.03 -26.02
C ASN A 700 1.63 -3.18 -26.01
N SER A 701 1.56 -1.99 -26.55
CA SER A 701 2.70 -1.06 -26.64
C SER A 701 3.17 -0.51 -25.29
N ILE A 702 2.44 -0.69 -24.20
CA ILE A 702 2.80 -0.16 -22.88
C ILE A 702 3.47 -1.18 -21.96
N VAL A 703 3.77 -2.40 -22.43
CA VAL A 703 4.50 -3.38 -21.61
C VAL A 703 5.87 -2.79 -21.22
N MET A 704 6.06 -2.62 -19.91
CA MET A 704 7.31 -2.14 -19.32
C MET A 704 8.19 -3.29 -18.83
N PHE A 705 7.57 -4.32 -18.27
CA PHE A 705 8.24 -5.45 -17.66
C PHE A 705 7.69 -6.75 -18.23
N MET A 706 8.57 -7.53 -18.88
CA MET A 706 8.21 -8.82 -19.45
C MET A 706 9.10 -9.91 -18.90
N ASN A 707 8.49 -10.93 -18.32
CA ASN A 707 9.18 -12.10 -17.82
C ASN A 707 8.79 -13.35 -18.59
N LEU A 708 9.75 -13.89 -19.32
CA LEU A 708 9.67 -15.14 -20.10
C LEU A 708 10.73 -16.15 -19.66
N ARG A 709 11.17 -16.06 -18.41
CA ARG A 709 12.13 -16.98 -17.82
C ARG A 709 11.60 -18.41 -17.87
N GLY A 710 12.46 -19.37 -18.27
CA GLY A 710 12.14 -20.81 -18.21
C GLY A 710 10.97 -21.24 -19.12
N CYS A 711 10.85 -20.60 -20.27
CA CYS A 711 9.81 -20.86 -21.25
C CYS A 711 10.23 -21.75 -22.42
N ASN A 712 11.45 -22.30 -22.40
CA ASN A 712 12.01 -23.10 -23.54
C ASN A 712 11.98 -22.37 -24.89
N LEU A 713 12.16 -21.04 -24.89
CA LEU A 713 12.25 -20.25 -26.11
C LEU A 713 13.53 -20.58 -26.85
N VAL A 714 13.41 -20.80 -28.15
CA VAL A 714 14.56 -21.10 -29.05
C VAL A 714 15.01 -19.88 -29.84
N GLU A 715 14.08 -18.96 -30.06
CA GLU A 715 14.31 -17.72 -30.80
C GLU A 715 13.42 -16.60 -30.27
N VAL A 716 13.87 -15.37 -30.48
CA VAL A 716 13.13 -14.16 -30.23
C VAL A 716 12.97 -13.42 -31.55
N PRO A 717 11.73 -13.28 -32.07
CA PRO A 717 11.52 -12.68 -33.38
C PRO A 717 11.64 -11.14 -33.33
N GLY A 718 12.37 -10.57 -34.30
CA GLY A 718 12.63 -9.14 -34.38
C GLY A 718 11.36 -8.29 -34.47
N GLU A 719 10.31 -8.82 -35.10
CA GLU A 719 9.03 -8.11 -35.19
C GLU A 719 8.36 -7.78 -33.83
N ALA A 720 8.77 -8.45 -32.76
CA ALA A 720 8.30 -8.15 -31.40
C ALA A 720 8.92 -6.85 -30.85
N PHE A 721 10.07 -6.42 -31.38
CA PHE A 721 10.86 -5.30 -30.87
C PHE A 721 10.91 -4.10 -31.79
N VAL A 722 9.96 -3.95 -32.70
CA VAL A 722 9.81 -2.71 -33.45
C VAL A 722 9.31 -1.58 -32.54
N TYR A 723 9.68 -0.35 -32.81
CA TYR A 723 9.42 0.81 -31.95
C TYR A 723 7.98 0.92 -31.47
N GLU A 724 7.02 0.73 -32.35
CA GLU A 724 5.59 0.84 -32.03
C GLU A 724 5.11 -0.20 -31.02
N ASN A 725 5.80 -1.35 -30.92
CA ASN A 725 5.41 -2.47 -30.08
C ASN A 725 6.12 -2.49 -28.72
N SER A 726 7.29 -1.86 -28.62
CA SER A 726 8.18 -2.08 -27.46
C SER A 726 8.77 -0.80 -26.88
N ILE A 727 8.27 0.36 -27.28
CA ILE A 727 8.83 1.66 -26.86
C ILE A 727 8.93 1.82 -25.33
N TYR A 728 8.03 1.21 -24.58
CA TYR A 728 8.01 1.34 -23.11
C TYR A 728 8.73 0.18 -22.40
N LEU A 729 9.27 -0.78 -23.11
CA LEU A 729 9.94 -1.92 -22.50
C LEU A 729 11.18 -1.45 -21.70
N THR A 730 11.12 -1.65 -20.39
CA THR A 730 12.15 -1.24 -19.44
C THR A 730 13.00 -2.45 -19.00
N SER A 731 12.38 -3.61 -18.83
CA SER A 731 13.05 -4.81 -18.39
C SER A 731 12.51 -6.07 -19.06
N LEU A 732 13.43 -6.95 -19.42
CA LEU A 732 13.15 -8.20 -20.10
C LEU A 732 13.95 -9.33 -19.47
N ASP A 733 13.24 -10.33 -18.92
CA ASP A 733 13.86 -11.57 -18.43
C ASP A 733 13.59 -12.71 -19.43
N LEU A 734 14.63 -13.18 -20.07
CA LEU A 734 14.68 -14.30 -20.99
C LEU A 734 15.59 -15.43 -20.48
N SER A 735 15.88 -15.42 -19.19
CA SER A 735 16.76 -16.44 -18.60
C SER A 735 16.15 -17.85 -18.64
N TYR A 736 16.99 -18.86 -18.54
CA TYR A 736 16.57 -20.27 -18.57
C TYR A 736 15.74 -20.65 -19.80
N ASN A 737 16.19 -20.20 -20.97
CA ASN A 737 15.64 -20.55 -22.26
C ASN A 737 16.70 -21.28 -23.12
N ASP A 738 16.39 -21.49 -24.37
CA ASP A 738 17.26 -22.16 -25.36
C ASP A 738 17.81 -21.18 -26.43
N LEU A 739 17.92 -19.90 -26.04
CA LEU A 739 18.32 -18.83 -26.96
C LEU A 739 19.82 -18.90 -27.26
N SER A 740 20.19 -18.73 -28.52
CA SER A 740 21.58 -18.65 -28.99
C SER A 740 21.93 -17.32 -29.65
N ASP A 741 20.92 -16.49 -29.91
CA ASP A 741 21.06 -15.21 -30.61
C ASP A 741 19.91 -14.27 -30.23
N LEU A 742 20.08 -12.94 -30.45
CA LEU A 742 19.06 -11.93 -30.33
C LEU A 742 18.80 -11.26 -31.68
N PRO A 743 17.59 -10.79 -31.96
CA PRO A 743 17.32 -10.07 -33.18
C PRO A 743 17.93 -8.66 -33.15
N TRP A 744 18.43 -8.21 -34.28
CA TRP A 744 19.05 -6.88 -34.41
C TRP A 744 18.09 -5.73 -34.05
N GLU A 745 16.77 -5.96 -34.06
CA GLU A 745 15.72 -5.01 -33.69
C GLU A 745 15.77 -4.63 -32.21
N MET A 746 16.49 -5.40 -31.37
CA MET A 746 16.66 -5.08 -29.94
C MET A 746 17.68 -3.95 -29.70
N HIS A 747 17.72 -2.96 -30.54
CA HIS A 747 18.59 -1.79 -30.39
C HIS A 747 17.86 -0.58 -29.80
N ALA A 748 18.61 0.45 -29.35
CA ALA A 748 18.11 1.64 -28.69
C ALA A 748 17.03 2.42 -29.46
N GLY A 749 17.06 2.36 -30.79
CA GLY A 749 16.04 3.02 -31.60
C GLY A 749 14.64 2.45 -31.39
N ASN A 750 14.53 1.17 -31.09
CA ASN A 750 13.28 0.48 -30.82
C ASN A 750 13.00 0.35 -29.31
N LEU A 751 14.04 0.26 -28.50
CA LEU A 751 13.96 0.06 -27.04
C LEU A 751 14.61 1.23 -26.27
N PRO A 752 14.10 2.46 -26.41
CA PRO A 752 14.78 3.65 -25.89
C PRO A 752 14.85 3.68 -24.35
N TYR A 753 14.00 2.94 -23.65
CA TYR A 753 13.94 2.94 -22.18
C TYR A 753 14.41 1.62 -21.55
N LEU A 754 15.02 0.74 -22.33
CA LEU A 754 15.50 -0.54 -21.82
C LEU A 754 16.55 -0.33 -20.73
N TYR A 755 16.24 -0.77 -19.52
CA TYR A 755 17.04 -0.61 -18.31
C TYR A 755 17.78 -1.91 -17.94
N GLY A 756 17.12 -3.06 -18.07
CA GLY A 756 17.66 -4.36 -17.67
C GLY A 756 17.32 -5.49 -18.63
N VAL A 757 18.32 -6.33 -18.90
CA VAL A 757 18.15 -7.55 -19.69
C VAL A 757 18.80 -8.73 -18.96
N GLU A 758 18.03 -9.80 -18.80
CA GLU A 758 18.46 -11.03 -18.16
C GLU A 758 18.43 -12.18 -19.18
N LEU A 759 19.59 -12.70 -19.55
CA LEU A 759 19.79 -13.76 -20.55
C LEU A 759 20.54 -14.99 -19.99
N SER A 760 20.66 -15.09 -18.68
CA SER A 760 21.39 -16.17 -18.04
C SER A 760 20.77 -17.54 -18.32
N PHE A 761 21.58 -18.59 -18.31
CA PHE A 761 21.13 -19.96 -18.56
C PHE A 761 20.47 -20.15 -19.94
N ASN A 762 21.15 -19.69 -20.98
CA ASN A 762 20.82 -19.86 -22.38
C ASN A 762 21.98 -20.54 -23.11
N LYS A 763 22.04 -20.44 -24.43
CA LYS A 763 23.00 -21.13 -25.31
C LYS A 763 23.85 -20.16 -26.12
N PHE A 764 24.02 -18.92 -25.68
CA PHE A 764 24.84 -17.93 -26.39
C PHE A 764 26.29 -18.39 -26.48
N LYS A 765 26.80 -18.46 -27.69
CA LYS A 765 28.22 -18.71 -27.98
C LYS A 765 28.99 -17.43 -28.25
N GLU A 766 28.28 -16.43 -28.75
CA GLU A 766 28.75 -15.07 -28.97
C GLU A 766 28.00 -14.11 -28.06
N PHE A 767 28.67 -13.01 -27.77
CA PHE A 767 28.06 -12.00 -26.89
C PHE A 767 26.99 -11.18 -27.64
N PRO A 768 25.73 -11.10 -27.15
CA PRO A 768 24.68 -10.36 -27.83
C PRO A 768 24.82 -8.86 -27.55
N TRP A 769 25.20 -8.08 -28.55
CA TRP A 769 25.46 -6.66 -28.44
C TRP A 769 24.24 -5.77 -28.65
N GLU A 770 23.18 -6.29 -29.20
CA GLU A 770 22.00 -5.55 -29.64
C GLU A 770 21.40 -4.67 -28.54
N PRO A 771 21.14 -5.17 -27.30
CA PRO A 771 20.55 -4.34 -26.23
C PRO A 771 21.50 -3.26 -25.71
N LEU A 772 22.82 -3.42 -25.91
CA LEU A 772 23.84 -2.52 -25.36
C LEU A 772 23.96 -1.19 -26.13
N ASP A 773 23.24 -1.01 -27.22
CA ASP A 773 23.09 0.31 -27.85
C ASP A 773 22.22 1.27 -27.03
N SER A 774 21.41 0.75 -26.09
CA SER A 774 20.56 1.59 -25.23
C SER A 774 21.37 2.28 -24.13
N GLN A 775 21.43 3.60 -24.15
CA GLN A 775 22.14 4.39 -23.13
C GLN A 775 21.54 4.26 -21.70
N TYR A 776 20.31 3.78 -21.58
CA TYR A 776 19.62 3.57 -20.30
C TYR A 776 19.84 2.18 -19.74
N LEU A 777 20.43 1.27 -20.50
CA LEU A 777 20.73 -0.07 -20.03
C LEU A 777 21.72 -0.01 -18.87
N THR A 778 21.26 -0.40 -17.71
CA THR A 778 22.02 -0.30 -16.44
C THR A 778 22.46 -1.68 -15.96
N VAL A 779 21.66 -2.70 -16.24
CA VAL A 779 21.92 -4.09 -15.83
C VAL A 779 21.87 -5.02 -17.03
N PHE A 780 22.93 -5.80 -17.18
CA PHE A 780 23.02 -6.82 -18.20
C PHE A 780 23.55 -8.13 -17.61
N ALA A 781 22.78 -9.21 -17.78
CA ALA A 781 23.13 -10.50 -17.21
C ALA A 781 23.15 -11.60 -18.27
N LEU A 782 24.26 -12.33 -18.32
CA LEU A 782 24.54 -13.39 -19.29
C LEU A 782 25.35 -14.52 -18.65
N ARG A 783 24.87 -15.00 -17.49
CA ARG A 783 25.55 -16.10 -16.78
C ARG A 783 25.23 -17.44 -17.39
N ALA A 784 26.11 -18.40 -17.14
CA ALA A 784 25.87 -19.83 -17.31
C ALA A 784 25.39 -20.22 -18.72
N GLN A 785 26.06 -19.75 -19.74
CA GLN A 785 25.74 -20.17 -21.11
C GLN A 785 26.22 -21.60 -21.33
N ARG A 786 25.33 -22.49 -21.81
CA ARG A 786 25.56 -23.91 -22.00
C ARG A 786 25.11 -24.37 -23.38
N ASP A 787 25.88 -25.24 -23.99
CA ASP A 787 25.44 -25.93 -25.20
C ASP A 787 24.50 -27.11 -24.89
N ASP A 788 24.09 -27.85 -25.90
CA ASP A 788 23.15 -28.97 -25.77
C ASP A 788 23.71 -30.13 -24.93
N GLU A 789 25.03 -30.27 -24.83
CA GLU A 789 25.73 -31.24 -24.01
C GLU A 789 25.95 -30.73 -22.56
N GLY A 790 25.55 -29.49 -22.25
CA GLY A 790 25.73 -28.85 -20.97
C GLY A 790 27.13 -28.25 -20.73
N ALA A 791 27.97 -28.20 -21.78
CA ALA A 791 29.27 -27.56 -21.67
C ALA A 791 29.16 -26.02 -21.76
N ARG A 792 30.09 -25.33 -21.13
CA ARG A 792 30.19 -23.86 -21.17
C ARG A 792 30.54 -23.41 -22.59
N CYS A 793 29.67 -22.66 -23.23
CA CYS A 793 29.82 -22.30 -24.64
C CYS A 793 30.21 -20.84 -24.90
N LEU A 794 30.03 -19.93 -23.92
CA LEU A 794 30.47 -18.54 -24.05
C LEU A 794 31.88 -18.39 -23.50
N SER A 795 32.86 -18.08 -24.39
CA SER A 795 34.29 -18.01 -24.06
C SER A 795 34.95 -16.67 -24.37
N ASP A 796 34.42 -15.93 -25.31
CA ASP A 796 35.01 -14.69 -25.77
C ASP A 796 34.52 -13.51 -24.92
N TRP A 797 35.49 -12.82 -24.31
CA TRP A 797 35.19 -11.62 -23.54
C TRP A 797 34.62 -10.53 -24.44
N PRO A 798 33.55 -9.82 -24.03
CA PRO A 798 32.98 -8.75 -24.83
C PRO A 798 33.85 -7.50 -24.82
N GLU A 799 34.91 -7.47 -25.63
CA GLU A 799 35.85 -6.35 -25.72
C GLU A 799 35.13 -5.02 -25.99
N GLY A 800 35.42 -4.01 -25.18
CA GLY A 800 34.80 -2.70 -25.31
C GLY A 800 33.47 -2.55 -24.55
N ILE A 801 33.02 -3.54 -23.77
CA ILE A 801 31.78 -3.46 -22.96
C ILE A 801 31.79 -2.26 -22.04
N TYR A 802 32.95 -1.87 -21.50
CA TYR A 802 33.09 -0.73 -20.59
C TYR A 802 33.02 0.64 -21.27
N GLN A 803 32.91 0.71 -22.60
CA GLN A 803 32.61 1.94 -23.33
C GLN A 803 31.13 2.34 -23.14
N HIS A 804 30.28 1.42 -22.69
CA HIS A 804 28.88 1.65 -22.41
C HIS A 804 28.73 2.46 -21.11
N ARG A 805 28.36 3.74 -21.21
CA ARG A 805 28.33 4.68 -20.06
C ARG A 805 27.14 4.47 -19.12
N GLY A 806 26.10 3.79 -19.56
CA GLY A 806 24.90 3.50 -18.77
C GLY A 806 25.08 2.32 -17.83
N LEU A 807 25.87 1.32 -18.23
CA LEU A 807 26.00 0.05 -17.53
C LEU A 807 26.56 0.21 -16.11
N ARG A 808 25.88 -0.35 -15.13
CA ARG A 808 26.24 -0.34 -13.70
C ARG A 808 26.49 -1.74 -13.16
N GLY A 809 25.75 -2.72 -13.65
CA GLY A 809 25.88 -4.11 -13.28
C GLY A 809 26.05 -5.03 -14.50
N LEU A 810 27.09 -5.85 -14.47
CA LEU A 810 27.44 -6.82 -15.51
C LEU A 810 27.64 -8.19 -14.87
N TYR A 811 26.79 -9.15 -15.26
CA TYR A 811 26.77 -10.48 -14.67
C TYR A 811 27.14 -11.53 -15.71
N LEU A 812 28.37 -11.99 -15.64
CA LEU A 812 29.00 -12.91 -16.60
C LEU A 812 29.50 -14.20 -15.93
N GLY A 813 29.07 -14.48 -14.71
CA GLY A 813 29.49 -15.67 -13.98
C GLY A 813 29.13 -16.97 -14.66
N SER A 814 29.81 -18.05 -14.30
CA SER A 814 29.54 -19.41 -14.74
C SER A 814 29.72 -19.65 -16.27
N ASN A 815 30.60 -18.88 -16.92
CA ASN A 815 30.95 -19.05 -18.33
C ASN A 815 32.35 -19.62 -18.48
N ASN A 816 32.98 -19.46 -19.63
CA ASN A 816 34.30 -20.02 -19.93
C ASN A 816 35.31 -18.94 -20.40
N PHE A 817 35.14 -17.72 -19.85
CA PHE A 817 36.04 -16.63 -20.26
C PHE A 817 37.49 -16.92 -19.91
N GLY A 818 38.37 -16.49 -20.78
CA GLY A 818 39.82 -16.59 -20.61
C GLY A 818 40.43 -15.30 -20.06
N LYS A 819 41.59 -14.92 -20.60
CA LYS A 819 42.27 -13.70 -20.24
C LYS A 819 41.46 -12.46 -20.69
N ILE A 820 41.17 -11.54 -19.78
CA ILE A 820 40.54 -10.26 -20.08
C ILE A 820 41.64 -9.24 -20.38
N GLU A 821 41.63 -8.65 -21.56
CA GLU A 821 42.56 -7.61 -22.00
C GLU A 821 41.93 -6.21 -21.99
N ASP A 822 40.64 -6.09 -21.65
CA ASP A 822 39.90 -4.85 -21.60
C ASP A 822 40.29 -3.99 -20.40
N THR A 823 40.22 -2.68 -20.56
CA THR A 823 40.35 -1.73 -19.44
C THR A 823 39.07 -1.70 -18.64
N ILE A 824 39.14 -2.03 -17.37
CA ILE A 824 37.93 -2.13 -16.51
C ILE A 824 37.50 -0.75 -16.05
N SER A 825 36.21 -0.43 -16.23
CA SER A 825 35.66 0.85 -15.84
C SER A 825 34.97 0.76 -14.47
N THR A 826 35.28 1.74 -13.60
CA THR A 826 34.58 1.90 -12.30
C THR A 826 33.14 2.40 -12.44
N ILE A 827 32.70 2.80 -13.63
CA ILE A 827 31.31 3.19 -13.90
C ILE A 827 30.37 1.96 -13.79
N CYS A 828 30.80 0.82 -14.32
CA CYS A 828 30.15 -0.46 -14.07
C CYS A 828 30.69 -1.03 -12.76
N TYR A 829 30.12 -0.59 -11.66
CA TYR A 829 30.66 -0.85 -10.32
C TYR A 829 30.23 -2.19 -9.71
N TYR A 830 29.42 -2.98 -10.41
CA TYR A 830 29.07 -4.34 -10.04
C TYR A 830 29.44 -5.29 -11.17
N LEU A 831 30.40 -6.18 -10.92
CA LEU A 831 30.86 -7.15 -11.89
C LEU A 831 30.87 -8.56 -11.27
N ASP A 832 30.12 -9.47 -11.86
CA ASP A 832 30.16 -10.89 -11.52
C ASP A 832 30.90 -11.68 -12.62
N ILE A 833 32.04 -12.21 -12.25
CA ILE A 833 32.86 -13.12 -13.08
C ILE A 833 33.07 -14.48 -12.41
N SER A 834 32.33 -14.78 -11.34
CA SER A 834 32.44 -16.03 -10.61
C SER A 834 32.28 -17.26 -11.53
N ASP A 835 32.79 -18.40 -11.09
CA ASP A 835 32.67 -19.66 -11.80
C ASP A 835 33.10 -19.63 -13.30
N ASN A 836 34.15 -18.85 -13.58
CA ASN A 836 34.85 -18.87 -14.86
C ASN A 836 36.23 -19.48 -14.63
N PRO A 837 36.43 -20.80 -14.89
CA PRO A 837 37.63 -21.52 -14.42
C PRO A 837 38.90 -21.09 -15.08
N ASN A 838 38.84 -20.55 -16.29
CA ASN A 838 39.99 -20.17 -17.10
C ASN A 838 40.28 -18.66 -17.06
N ILE A 839 39.51 -17.90 -16.27
CA ILE A 839 39.61 -16.43 -16.26
C ILE A 839 40.96 -15.95 -15.71
N VAL A 840 41.54 -14.99 -16.38
CA VAL A 840 42.66 -14.19 -15.87
C VAL A 840 42.22 -12.74 -15.91
N PHE A 841 42.05 -12.14 -14.76
CA PHE A 841 41.47 -10.82 -14.59
C PHE A 841 42.43 -9.88 -13.88
N ASP A 842 42.81 -8.78 -14.53
CA ASP A 842 43.61 -7.74 -13.92
C ASP A 842 42.71 -6.70 -13.21
N ALA A 843 42.73 -6.72 -11.91
CA ALA A 843 41.90 -5.83 -11.08
C ALA A 843 42.58 -4.48 -10.74
N SER A 844 43.70 -4.12 -11.36
CA SER A 844 44.45 -2.89 -11.02
C SER A 844 43.59 -1.62 -11.10
N ASP A 845 42.76 -1.50 -12.13
CA ASP A 845 41.93 -0.30 -12.38
C ASP A 845 40.82 -0.09 -11.34
N ILE A 846 40.35 -1.16 -10.72
CA ILE A 846 39.23 -1.16 -9.80
C ILE A 846 39.63 -1.44 -8.33
N CYS A 847 40.91 -1.81 -8.10
CA CYS A 847 41.37 -2.23 -6.78
C CYS A 847 41.11 -1.17 -5.70
N TYR A 848 41.39 0.12 -6.00
CA TYR A 848 41.11 1.21 -5.09
C TYR A 848 39.60 1.37 -4.81
N ALA A 849 38.75 1.26 -5.80
CA ALA A 849 37.30 1.34 -5.65
C ALA A 849 36.75 0.17 -4.80
N ILE A 850 37.30 -1.03 -4.95
CA ILE A 850 36.96 -2.19 -4.11
C ILE A 850 37.34 -1.93 -2.65
N GLN A 851 38.51 -1.38 -2.39
CA GLN A 851 38.99 -1.01 -1.04
C GLN A 851 38.07 0.01 -0.36
N GLN A 852 37.49 0.93 -1.12
CA GLN A 852 36.57 1.94 -0.62
C GLN A 852 35.10 1.42 -0.53
N GLY A 853 34.83 0.18 -0.89
CA GLY A 853 33.47 -0.36 -0.99
C GLY A 853 32.62 0.26 -2.11
N ALA A 854 33.25 0.96 -3.04
CA ALA A 854 32.59 1.62 -4.16
C ALA A 854 32.49 0.74 -5.43
N TYR A 855 33.06 -0.45 -5.39
CA TYR A 855 33.02 -1.45 -6.48
C TYR A 855 32.83 -2.84 -5.89
N ILE A 856 31.90 -3.61 -6.45
CA ILE A 856 31.60 -4.99 -6.06
C ILE A 856 32.11 -5.93 -7.16
N LEU A 857 33.08 -6.75 -6.83
CA LEU A 857 33.56 -7.82 -7.67
C LEU A 857 33.16 -9.16 -7.07
N ILE A 858 32.36 -9.94 -7.82
CA ILE A 858 32.00 -11.32 -7.46
C ILE A 858 32.94 -12.25 -8.23
N TYR A 859 33.71 -13.04 -7.51
CA TYR A 859 34.68 -13.96 -8.07
C TYR A 859 34.95 -15.15 -7.12
N ASP A 860 35.55 -16.22 -7.61
CA ASP A 860 35.94 -17.36 -6.80
C ASP A 860 37.42 -17.28 -6.44
N LYS A 861 37.77 -17.69 -5.24
CA LYS A 861 39.15 -17.69 -4.71
C LYS A 861 40.11 -18.53 -5.58
N THR A 862 39.60 -19.41 -6.40
CA THR A 862 40.41 -20.26 -7.32
C THR A 862 40.72 -19.57 -8.64
N GLN A 863 40.09 -18.43 -8.90
CA GLN A 863 40.30 -17.66 -10.13
C GLN A 863 41.60 -16.85 -10.08
N ASN A 864 42.17 -16.60 -11.24
CA ASN A 864 43.42 -15.86 -11.35
C ASN A 864 43.18 -14.34 -11.42
N ILE A 865 42.99 -13.72 -10.25
CA ILE A 865 42.83 -12.27 -10.10
C ILE A 865 44.21 -11.65 -9.85
N LEU A 866 44.56 -10.65 -10.64
CA LEU A 866 45.89 -10.01 -10.63
C LEU A 866 45.82 -8.58 -10.09
N ASN A 867 46.92 -8.11 -9.53
CA ASN A 867 47.22 -6.71 -9.22
C ASN A 867 46.23 -6.04 -8.21
N CYS A 868 45.64 -6.84 -7.30
CA CYS A 868 44.85 -6.30 -6.20
C CYS A 868 45.03 -7.18 -4.95
N ASP A 869 45.92 -6.79 -4.05
CA ASP A 869 46.31 -7.59 -2.89
C ASP A 869 45.14 -7.88 -1.92
N ILE A 870 44.15 -7.01 -1.88
CA ILE A 870 42.96 -7.16 -1.01
C ILE A 870 42.06 -8.35 -1.44
N LEU A 871 42.16 -8.76 -2.68
CA LEU A 871 41.42 -9.90 -3.24
C LEU A 871 42.19 -11.21 -3.10
N LEU A 872 43.47 -11.14 -2.78
CA LEU A 872 44.36 -12.31 -2.68
C LEU A 872 44.38 -12.91 -1.27
N ASN A 873 43.78 -12.25 -0.26
CA ASN A 873 43.65 -12.68 1.12
C ASN A 873 42.19 -13.15 1.42
#